data_04d3a252c63e52829af73dd2bdb869fc
#
_entry.id   04d3a252c63e52829af73dd2bdb869fc
#
_cell.length_a   1.000
_cell.length_b   1.000
_cell.length_c   1.000
_cell.angle_alpha   90.00
_cell.angle_beta   90.00
_cell.angle_gamma   90.00
#
_symmetry.space_group_name_H-M   'P 1'
#
loop_
_entity.id
_entity.type
_entity.pdbx_description
1 polymer ?
#
loop_
_entity_poly.entity_id
_entity_poly.type
_entity_poly.pdbx_seq_one_letter_code
_entity_poly.pdbx_strand_id
1 'polypeptide(L)'
;CRRWKKNMVADSINDSELRPSSANSNSNSNIRKKSKRRPVKNVEPSLEDLGGKYGWIARGDRRPEEKRVPFTKPTIKQIYNALPFIWRYSFFWLKNFRQREKLFINTFQPLKHRPYYGVPCGGIGAGSIGRDFRGAFCKFSLRPGFVEQRTDPVKADQFILNVSQEGKTIKQVVLSSAFHQGESPLSSWDFSFPSENIAYRGLYPRSWTRYDLPELKLSIVVKQITPIIPHDYKDSSLPVSVFIFDVKNESDEIYDVSVTFTFRNGTGKRKPADDGSCVVSEFEKNEIRGALLDHVIDQMKCIYSISGKESGTVKASVCTGFDPNGNGKIFWNALSDNAGRVEGKLENCSNAVAVSLSSKILPKKTEKMEFSLVWHMPTVFFGTRKRPLKRWYTRHFGTDKDSAITISEYSLMTYPEWEKKIENWQNPVLEHPNLPNWFKSALFNELYFLSDGGSVWFDYDESWNQQEKHLSEYTAKLLMEYGRFGYLESWEYRMINTYDVHFYASFALAELFPQLEHVLQAEMTDNIHNTEDTLVKFHMEGDIAPIKTYKRVPHDLGNPAREPWISTNAYVMHNTAMWKDLNLKYILTSYRDYYCMLKKSRSFLEFTYPTIKSLIEEGLENWDRDGDGMIENFGLADQTYDAWRMVGVSAYCGSLWIAALKVAVEMAKDYDQLCGYWYLESINQDLVKDLLPKNHVQSSMATVYDYNVMKFGNGKLGAVNGMRPDGKVDHSYIQADEIWTGITYALGAFFIQEGDPQRGFDIAFGIYDTCFNRSGLQYQTPEAIYRKHYYRAIGYMRPLCIWSMYSALRKNYKLLEKDSDVLLGIKIEDPIPNAFPETCTDDVSSDSEGPPVEQEVEVTVEVKEVKRSPSLVLVDQSTEIAICA
;
A
#
# COMPACT_ATOMS: atom_id res chain seq x y z
N CYS A 1 -0.54 31.77 25.56
CA CYS A 1 -1.17 30.51 25.92
C CYS A 1 -2.68 30.44 25.65
N ARG A 2 -3.48 31.49 26.05
CA ARG A 2 -4.95 31.44 25.80
C ARG A 2 -5.37 31.60 24.33
N ARG A 3 -4.54 32.17 23.49
CA ARG A 3 -4.76 32.25 22.02
C ARG A 3 -4.34 30.96 21.29
N TRP A 4 -3.50 30.17 21.91
CA TRP A 4 -3.02 28.88 21.41
C TRP A 4 -4.11 27.79 21.41
N LYS A 5 -4.94 27.77 22.44
CA LYS A 5 -6.07 26.81 22.53
C LYS A 5 -7.17 27.03 21.47
N LYS A 6 -7.30 28.25 20.93
CA LYS A 6 -8.35 28.52 19.92
C LYS A 6 -7.99 28.12 18.49
N ASN A 7 -6.70 28.03 18.15
CA ASN A 7 -6.25 27.63 16.80
C ASN A 7 -5.97 26.13 16.68
N MET A 8 -5.81 25.40 17.78
CA MET A 8 -5.76 23.94 17.73
C MET A 8 -7.13 23.26 17.60
N VAL A 9 -8.23 24.02 17.79
CA VAL A 9 -9.60 23.49 17.73
C VAL A 9 -10.23 23.66 16.33
N ALA A 10 -9.58 24.34 15.40
CA ALA A 10 -10.14 24.61 14.09
C ALA A 10 -9.94 23.51 13.03
N ASP A 11 -9.06 22.52 13.28
CA ASP A 11 -8.85 21.37 12.40
C ASP A 11 -9.21 20.01 13.03
N SER A 12 -9.81 20.01 14.21
CA SER A 12 -10.41 18.82 14.80
C SER A 12 -11.86 18.71 14.33
N ILE A 13 -12.05 17.92 13.28
CA ILE A 13 -13.36 17.46 12.82
C ILE A 13 -14.03 16.68 13.96
N ASN A 14 -15.26 17.10 14.27
CA ASN A 14 -16.22 16.53 15.20
C ASN A 14 -16.06 15.02 15.49
N ASP A 15 -15.44 14.70 16.60
CA ASP A 15 -15.65 13.45 17.35
C ASP A 15 -16.88 13.63 18.27
N SER A 16 -18.07 13.76 17.69
CA SER A 16 -19.32 13.88 18.48
C SER A 16 -20.14 12.59 18.55
N GLU A 17 -19.53 11.44 18.32
CA GLU A 17 -20.22 10.16 18.44
C GLU A 17 -19.53 9.20 19.41
N LEU A 18 -19.29 9.58 20.65
CA LEU A 18 -19.13 8.64 21.79
C LEU A 18 -18.86 9.41 23.09
N ARG A 19 -19.87 10.15 23.57
CA ARG A 19 -19.98 10.48 25.01
C ARG A 19 -21.43 10.35 25.47
N PRO A 20 -21.72 9.60 26.52
CA PRO A 20 -23.01 9.67 27.18
C PRO A 20 -23.12 10.95 27.98
N SER A 21 -24.18 11.72 27.77
CA SER A 21 -24.54 12.88 28.53
C SER A 21 -24.92 12.49 29.95
N SER A 22 -24.25 13.04 30.93
CA SER A 22 -24.69 13.05 32.35
C SER A 22 -25.70 14.18 32.52
N ALA A 23 -26.95 13.87 32.69
CA ALA A 23 -27.95 14.76 33.31
C ALA A 23 -28.64 14.01 34.45
N ASN A 24 -28.44 14.54 35.64
CA ASN A 24 -29.23 14.17 36.83
C ASN A 24 -30.68 14.54 36.68
N SER A 25 -31.57 13.62 36.94
CA SER A 25 -32.79 13.90 37.72
C SER A 25 -33.47 12.59 38.11
N ASN A 26 -33.86 12.54 39.35
CA ASN A 26 -34.55 11.44 40.07
C ASN A 26 -35.84 10.95 39.42
N SER A 27 -36.07 9.70 39.53
CA SER A 27 -37.20 8.97 40.10
C SER A 27 -37.80 7.86 39.23
N ASN A 28 -38.02 6.77 39.93
CA ASN A 28 -38.93 5.64 39.68
C ASN A 28 -38.49 4.48 38.76
N SER A 29 -38.24 3.42 39.51
CA SER A 29 -38.21 2.00 39.19
C SER A 29 -39.11 1.53 38.05
N ASN A 30 -38.51 0.96 37.03
CA ASN A 30 -39.04 -0.23 36.34
C ASN A 30 -37.90 -1.01 35.71
N ILE A 31 -37.63 -2.20 36.24
CA ILE A 31 -36.62 -3.13 35.79
C ILE A 31 -37.06 -3.71 34.46
N ARG A 32 -36.62 -3.11 33.33
CA ARG A 32 -36.63 -3.80 32.02
C ARG A 32 -35.33 -4.58 31.89
N LYS A 33 -35.46 -5.92 31.99
CA LYS A 33 -34.38 -6.86 31.61
C LYS A 33 -33.88 -6.52 30.20
N LYS A 34 -32.64 -5.98 30.10
CA LYS A 34 -31.92 -5.94 28.82
C LYS A 34 -31.71 -7.35 28.37
N SER A 35 -32.40 -7.79 27.33
CA SER A 35 -32.09 -9.01 26.64
C SER A 35 -30.67 -8.87 26.08
N LYS A 36 -29.74 -9.71 26.52
CA LYS A 36 -28.44 -9.89 25.86
C LYS A 36 -28.74 -10.38 24.45
N ARG A 37 -28.64 -9.49 23.45
CA ARG A 37 -28.58 -9.92 22.05
C ARG A 37 -27.39 -10.86 21.96
N ARG A 38 -27.63 -12.13 21.60
CA ARG A 38 -26.57 -13.06 21.20
C ARG A 38 -25.82 -12.39 20.05
N PRO A 39 -24.47 -12.44 20.01
CA PRO A 39 -23.72 -12.00 18.85
C PRO A 39 -24.25 -12.80 17.64
N VAL A 40 -24.75 -12.11 16.64
CA VAL A 40 -25.09 -12.72 15.35
C VAL A 40 -23.75 -13.20 14.79
N LYS A 41 -23.58 -14.50 14.62
CA LYS A 41 -22.44 -15.04 13.87
C LYS A 41 -22.48 -14.38 12.50
N ASN A 42 -21.46 -13.61 12.17
CA ASN A 42 -21.31 -13.04 10.84
C ASN A 42 -21.12 -14.21 9.87
N VAL A 43 -22.15 -14.51 9.12
CA VAL A 43 -22.04 -15.46 8.00
C VAL A 43 -21.37 -14.67 6.89
N GLU A 44 -20.13 -15.00 6.56
CA GLU A 44 -19.44 -14.37 5.43
C GLU A 44 -20.11 -14.80 4.12
N PRO A 45 -20.22 -13.89 3.13
CA PRO A 45 -20.76 -14.23 1.82
C PRO A 45 -19.85 -15.26 1.16
N SER A 46 -20.45 -16.20 0.40
CA SER A 46 -19.68 -17.16 -0.37
C SER A 46 -18.94 -16.47 -1.51
N LEU A 47 -17.70 -16.86 -1.76
CA LEU A 47 -16.92 -16.38 -2.91
C LEU A 47 -17.60 -16.75 -4.25
N GLU A 48 -18.26 -17.91 -4.31
CA GLU A 48 -18.99 -18.36 -5.50
C GLU A 48 -20.15 -17.43 -5.85
N ASP A 49 -20.84 -16.90 -4.83
CA ASP A 49 -21.90 -15.92 -5.02
C ASP A 49 -21.44 -14.59 -5.63
N LEU A 50 -20.12 -14.34 -5.56
CA LEU A 50 -19.47 -13.15 -6.10
C LEU A 50 -18.67 -13.44 -7.39
N GLY A 51 -19.01 -14.52 -8.11
CA GLY A 51 -18.43 -14.85 -9.41
C GLY A 51 -16.97 -15.29 -9.36
N GLY A 52 -16.51 -15.91 -8.27
CA GLY A 52 -15.15 -16.44 -8.20
C GLY A 52 -14.83 -17.21 -6.93
N LYS A 53 -13.67 -17.87 -6.91
CA LYS A 53 -13.22 -18.77 -5.83
C LYS A 53 -12.19 -18.12 -4.89
N TYR A 54 -11.53 -17.04 -5.31
CA TYR A 54 -10.37 -16.47 -4.63
C TYR A 54 -10.53 -14.97 -4.41
N GLY A 55 -9.91 -14.45 -3.39
CA GLY A 55 -9.89 -13.04 -3.03
C GLY A 55 -10.29 -12.80 -1.58
N TRP A 56 -10.21 -11.56 -1.16
CA TRP A 56 -10.70 -11.13 0.15
C TRP A 56 -12.20 -10.79 0.07
N ILE A 57 -12.98 -11.25 1.04
CA ILE A 57 -14.43 -11.04 1.07
C ILE A 57 -14.85 -10.24 2.29
N ALA A 58 -15.91 -9.45 2.11
CA ALA A 58 -16.54 -8.71 3.19
C ALA A 58 -18.04 -8.52 2.93
N ARG A 59 -18.81 -8.44 4.01
CA ARG A 59 -20.20 -7.97 3.97
C ARG A 59 -20.23 -6.47 4.26
N GLY A 60 -21.19 -5.74 3.76
CA GLY A 60 -21.28 -4.28 3.91
C GLY A 60 -21.35 -3.79 5.37
N ASP A 61 -21.74 -4.64 6.31
CA ASP A 61 -21.77 -4.37 7.75
C ASP A 61 -20.51 -4.86 8.50
N ARG A 62 -19.51 -5.39 7.78
CA ARG A 62 -18.29 -5.90 8.39
C ARG A 62 -17.60 -4.82 9.22
N ARG A 63 -17.17 -5.20 10.41
CA ARG A 63 -16.35 -4.39 11.31
C ARG A 63 -15.12 -5.19 11.72
N PRO A 64 -13.97 -4.53 11.89
CA PRO A 64 -12.79 -5.18 12.42
C PRO A 64 -13.09 -5.84 13.78
N GLU A 65 -12.55 -6.99 14.00
CA GLU A 65 -12.61 -7.69 15.30
C GLU A 65 -11.68 -7.02 16.30
N GLU A 66 -10.54 -6.52 15.83
CA GLU A 66 -9.56 -5.80 16.62
C GLU A 66 -9.56 -4.31 16.31
N LYS A 67 -9.61 -3.49 17.34
CA LYS A 67 -9.43 -2.04 17.19
C LYS A 67 -7.96 -1.70 17.34
N ARG A 68 -7.33 -1.20 16.29
CA ARG A 68 -5.97 -0.70 16.31
C ARG A 68 -5.92 0.81 16.15
N VAL A 69 -4.90 1.44 16.75
CA VAL A 69 -4.69 2.89 16.69
C VAL A 69 -3.24 3.18 16.32
N PRO A 70 -2.95 4.35 15.72
CA PRO A 70 -1.58 4.75 15.46
C PRO A 70 -0.75 4.77 16.75
N PHE A 71 0.50 4.32 16.66
CA PHE A 71 1.41 4.35 17.80
C PHE A 71 1.71 5.80 18.21
N THR A 72 1.34 6.15 19.43
CA THR A 72 1.48 7.53 19.93
C THR A 72 2.03 7.63 21.36
N LYS A 73 2.33 6.50 22.03
CA LYS A 73 2.72 6.51 23.45
C LYS A 73 4.01 5.73 23.65
N PRO A 74 5.19 6.38 23.45
CA PRO A 74 6.45 5.82 23.86
C PRO A 74 6.51 5.68 25.40
N THR A 75 7.31 4.75 25.89
CA THR A 75 7.56 4.59 27.34
C THR A 75 8.30 5.81 27.90
N ILE A 76 8.22 6.03 29.20
CA ILE A 76 8.91 7.15 29.88
C ILE A 76 10.43 7.07 29.61
N LYS A 77 11.03 5.89 29.61
CA LYS A 77 12.45 5.69 29.30
C LYS A 77 12.77 6.10 27.84
N GLN A 78 11.92 5.72 26.89
CA GLN A 78 12.07 6.10 25.47
C GLN A 78 11.92 7.63 25.31
N ILE A 79 10.97 8.26 26.00
CA ILE A 79 10.81 9.71 25.98
C ILE A 79 12.06 10.40 26.53
N TYR A 80 12.59 9.93 27.66
CA TYR A 80 13.79 10.48 28.27
C TYR A 80 15.00 10.40 27.32
N ASN A 81 15.23 9.25 26.72
CA ASN A 81 16.30 9.04 25.75
C ASN A 81 16.12 9.89 24.47
N ALA A 82 14.89 10.17 24.08
CA ALA A 82 14.56 10.96 22.90
C ALA A 82 14.43 12.47 23.15
N LEU A 83 14.59 12.96 24.38
CA LEU A 83 14.41 14.39 24.71
C LEU A 83 15.21 15.33 23.80
N PRO A 84 16.52 15.10 23.52
CA PRO A 84 17.28 15.96 22.61
C PRO A 84 16.71 15.97 21.18
N PHE A 85 16.26 14.82 20.68
CA PHE A 85 15.58 14.69 19.39
C PHE A 85 14.24 15.43 19.39
N ILE A 86 13.38 15.19 20.39
CA ILE A 86 12.05 15.83 20.49
C ILE A 86 12.21 17.35 20.47
N TRP A 87 13.20 17.87 21.15
CA TRP A 87 13.50 19.32 21.15
C TRP A 87 13.87 19.81 19.74
N ARG A 88 14.86 19.21 19.10
CA ARG A 88 15.30 19.60 17.75
C ARG A 88 14.19 19.46 16.72
N TYR A 89 13.47 18.35 16.75
CA TYR A 89 12.38 18.06 15.83
C TYR A 89 11.19 19.02 16.02
N SER A 90 10.89 19.45 17.24
CA SER A 90 9.81 20.40 17.50
C SER A 90 10.09 21.76 16.84
N PHE A 91 11.35 22.23 16.82
CA PHE A 91 11.72 23.43 16.08
C PHE A 91 11.62 23.25 14.56
N PHE A 92 12.09 22.14 14.06
CA PHE A 92 11.95 21.79 12.65
C PHE A 92 10.47 21.74 12.24
N TRP A 93 9.64 21.06 13.01
CA TRP A 93 8.20 20.99 12.80
C TRP A 93 7.55 22.39 12.81
N LEU A 94 7.89 23.21 13.78
CA LEU A 94 7.36 24.58 13.89
C LEU A 94 7.77 25.46 12.72
N LYS A 95 9.00 25.31 12.22
CA LYS A 95 9.49 26.02 11.02
C LYS A 95 8.66 25.64 9.80
N ASN A 96 8.53 24.37 9.51
CA ASN A 96 7.77 23.87 8.37
C ASN A 96 6.27 24.23 8.48
N PHE A 97 5.71 24.15 9.69
CA PHE A 97 4.32 24.57 9.94
C PHE A 97 4.09 26.04 9.62
N ARG A 98 5.03 26.92 10.01
CA ARG A 98 4.97 28.36 9.67
C ARG A 98 5.10 28.61 8.17
N GLN A 99 5.92 27.85 7.49
CA GLN A 99 6.13 27.93 6.04
C GLN A 99 5.01 27.23 5.25
N ARG A 100 4.07 26.55 5.93
CA ARG A 100 3.02 25.72 5.32
C ARG A 100 3.57 24.61 4.42
N GLU A 101 4.79 24.18 4.68
CA GLU A 101 5.39 23.05 4.02
C GLU A 101 4.90 21.74 4.65
N LYS A 102 4.63 20.74 3.81
CA LYS A 102 4.33 19.40 4.31
C LYS A 102 5.62 18.67 4.63
N LEU A 103 5.67 18.11 5.83
CA LEU A 103 6.80 17.30 6.27
C LEU A 103 6.87 16.00 5.49
N PHE A 104 8.08 15.51 5.25
CA PHE A 104 8.31 14.17 4.73
C PHE A 104 7.87 13.07 5.74
N ILE A 105 8.01 13.32 7.04
CA ILE A 105 7.47 12.53 8.15
C ILE A 105 6.78 13.49 9.13
N ASN A 106 5.56 13.17 9.58
CA ASN A 106 4.87 13.93 10.60
C ASN A 106 4.52 13.05 11.81
N THR A 107 5.47 12.90 12.72
CA THR A 107 5.34 12.07 13.92
C THR A 107 4.27 12.54 14.90
N PHE A 108 3.84 13.80 14.82
CA PHE A 108 2.79 14.35 15.69
C PHE A 108 1.37 14.15 15.16
N GLN A 109 1.22 13.75 13.90
CA GLN A 109 -0.07 13.54 13.27
C GLN A 109 -0.07 12.25 12.45
N PRO A 110 0.02 11.09 13.10
CA PRO A 110 -0.02 9.82 12.41
C PRO A 110 -1.39 9.60 11.75
N LEU A 111 -1.41 8.94 10.61
CA LEU A 111 -2.64 8.66 9.89
C LEU A 111 -3.48 7.60 10.62
N LYS A 112 -4.79 7.83 10.65
CA LYS A 112 -5.76 6.85 11.15
C LYS A 112 -6.23 5.97 9.99
N HIS A 113 -6.15 4.67 10.15
CA HIS A 113 -6.67 3.73 9.17
C HIS A 113 -8.19 3.85 9.00
N ARG A 114 -8.68 3.41 7.85
CA ARG A 114 -10.09 3.36 7.50
C ARG A 114 -10.47 1.90 7.20
N PRO A 115 -11.19 1.22 8.09
CA PRO A 115 -11.41 -0.23 8.00
C PRO A 115 -12.38 -0.65 6.89
N TYR A 116 -12.76 0.26 6.01
CA TYR A 116 -13.71 0.02 4.93
C TYR A 116 -13.12 0.12 3.52
N TYR A 117 -11.82 0.37 3.36
CA TYR A 117 -11.22 0.47 2.03
C TYR A 117 -11.33 -0.85 1.25
N GLY A 118 -11.55 -0.71 -0.06
CA GLY A 118 -11.56 -1.77 -1.04
C GLY A 118 -10.41 -1.60 -2.05
N VAL A 119 -10.46 -2.36 -3.13
CA VAL A 119 -9.50 -2.28 -4.24
C VAL A 119 -9.53 -0.85 -4.83
N PRO A 120 -8.39 -0.15 -4.93
CA PRO A 120 -8.34 1.19 -5.50
C PRO A 120 -8.65 1.18 -7.00
N CYS A 121 -9.17 2.31 -7.49
CA CYS A 121 -9.25 2.60 -8.91
C CYS A 121 -8.04 3.42 -9.32
N GLY A 122 -7.37 3.08 -10.42
CA GLY A 122 -6.29 3.88 -10.98
C GLY A 122 -5.12 3.08 -11.52
N GLY A 123 -4.43 3.67 -12.48
CA GLY A 123 -3.20 3.13 -13.07
C GLY A 123 -1.95 3.57 -12.31
N ILE A 124 -0.84 2.93 -12.63
CA ILE A 124 0.49 3.26 -12.08
C ILE A 124 0.84 4.71 -12.44
N GLY A 125 1.14 5.51 -11.45
CA GLY A 125 1.51 6.92 -11.64
C GLY A 125 0.39 7.87 -12.01
N ALA A 126 -0.85 7.37 -12.18
CA ALA A 126 -1.98 8.18 -12.65
C ALA A 126 -2.78 8.87 -11.52
N GLY A 127 -2.45 8.60 -10.27
CA GLY A 127 -3.30 8.91 -9.12
C GLY A 127 -4.43 7.89 -8.95
N SER A 128 -5.20 8.02 -7.87
CA SER A 128 -6.22 7.04 -7.52
C SER A 128 -7.47 7.68 -6.94
N ILE A 129 -8.60 7.07 -7.22
CA ILE A 129 -9.88 7.31 -6.52
C ILE A 129 -10.29 5.96 -5.91
N GLY A 130 -10.42 5.89 -4.59
CA GLY A 130 -10.82 4.67 -3.89
C GLY A 130 -12.33 4.45 -3.96
N ARG A 131 -12.73 3.18 -3.92
CA ARG A 131 -14.12 2.78 -3.67
C ARG A 131 -14.13 1.73 -2.56
N ASP A 132 -14.93 1.99 -1.52
CA ASP A 132 -14.98 1.11 -0.36
C ASP A 132 -15.88 -0.12 -0.60
N PHE A 133 -15.74 -1.15 0.27
CA PHE A 133 -16.55 -2.36 0.14
C PHE A 133 -18.04 -2.16 0.48
N ARG A 134 -18.43 -0.97 0.96
CA ARG A 134 -19.82 -0.57 1.19
C ARG A 134 -20.43 0.15 0.00
N GLY A 135 -19.65 0.36 -1.07
CA GLY A 135 -20.11 0.94 -2.33
C GLY A 135 -19.83 2.43 -2.53
N ALA A 136 -19.20 3.13 -1.60
CA ALA A 136 -18.97 4.57 -1.67
C ALA A 136 -17.60 4.92 -2.24
N PHE A 137 -17.53 6.01 -3.04
CA PHE A 137 -16.27 6.59 -3.47
C PHE A 137 -15.61 7.39 -2.33
N CYS A 138 -14.32 7.19 -2.14
CA CYS A 138 -13.53 7.77 -1.05
C CYS A 138 -12.06 7.88 -1.47
N LYS A 139 -11.19 8.35 -0.58
CA LYS A 139 -9.72 8.35 -0.75
C LYS A 139 -9.26 8.89 -2.11
N PHE A 140 -9.49 10.18 -2.35
CA PHE A 140 -9.02 10.86 -3.56
C PHE A 140 -7.52 11.17 -3.44
N SER A 141 -6.67 10.43 -4.14
CA SER A 141 -5.21 10.52 -4.11
C SER A 141 -4.67 10.92 -5.48
N LEU A 142 -5.11 12.05 -6.00
CA LEU A 142 -4.83 12.51 -7.36
C LEU A 142 -3.56 13.36 -7.44
N ARG A 143 -3.23 14.07 -6.37
CA ARG A 143 -2.06 14.91 -6.30
C ARG A 143 -0.82 14.07 -6.04
N PRO A 144 0.21 14.16 -6.89
CA PRO A 144 1.41 13.37 -6.73
C PRO A 144 2.12 13.65 -5.39
N GLY A 145 2.51 12.59 -4.70
CA GLY A 145 3.21 12.66 -3.42
C GLY A 145 2.40 13.17 -2.24
N PHE A 146 1.11 13.42 -2.44
CA PHE A 146 0.16 13.74 -1.39
C PHE A 146 -0.99 12.76 -1.50
N VAL A 147 -0.76 11.54 -1.04
CA VAL A 147 -1.59 10.38 -1.31
C VAL A 147 -3.05 10.60 -0.92
N GLU A 148 -3.27 11.22 0.25
CA GLU A 148 -4.63 11.47 0.73
C GLU A 148 -5.00 12.95 0.64
N GLN A 149 -5.82 13.30 -0.32
CA GLN A 149 -6.48 14.61 -0.38
C GLN A 149 -7.79 14.57 0.40
N ARG A 150 -8.54 13.45 0.28
CA ARG A 150 -9.71 13.14 1.07
C ARG A 150 -9.83 11.64 1.25
N THR A 151 -10.14 11.20 2.47
CA THR A 151 -10.31 9.80 2.83
C THR A 151 -11.74 9.39 3.10
N ASP A 152 -12.60 10.35 3.46
CA ASP A 152 -13.99 10.06 3.81
C ASP A 152 -14.84 9.85 2.56
N PRO A 153 -15.90 9.05 2.63
CA PRO A 153 -16.86 8.86 1.56
C PRO A 153 -17.50 10.17 1.10
N VAL A 154 -17.73 10.31 -0.21
CA VAL A 154 -18.34 11.48 -0.84
C VAL A 154 -19.77 11.17 -1.24
N LYS A 155 -20.76 11.86 -0.62
CA LYS A 155 -22.19 11.59 -0.83
C LYS A 155 -22.66 11.76 -2.26
N ALA A 156 -22.07 12.70 -3.00
CA ALA A 156 -22.47 13.00 -4.36
C ALA A 156 -21.91 12.05 -5.42
N ASP A 157 -20.92 11.23 -5.06
CA ASP A 157 -20.24 10.33 -5.98
C ASP A 157 -20.74 8.90 -5.73
N GLN A 158 -21.83 8.54 -6.41
CA GLN A 158 -22.57 7.33 -6.10
C GLN A 158 -23.13 6.65 -7.35
N PHE A 159 -23.49 5.39 -7.18
CA PHE A 159 -24.44 4.72 -8.07
C PHE A 159 -25.83 4.68 -7.42
N ILE A 160 -26.84 5.10 -8.17
CA ILE A 160 -28.24 5.11 -7.74
C ILE A 160 -28.99 4.11 -8.58
N LEU A 161 -29.72 3.22 -7.95
CA LEU A 161 -30.66 2.31 -8.61
C LEU A 161 -32.06 2.92 -8.65
N ASN A 162 -32.69 2.87 -9.78
CA ASN A 162 -34.15 3.09 -9.94
C ASN A 162 -34.76 1.84 -10.60
N VAL A 163 -35.83 1.36 -10.01
CA VAL A 163 -36.65 0.27 -10.57
C VAL A 163 -38.06 0.80 -10.76
N SER A 164 -38.56 0.65 -11.96
CA SER A 164 -39.90 1.11 -12.34
C SER A 164 -40.72 -0.01 -12.97
N GLN A 165 -42.02 0.06 -12.83
CA GLN A 165 -42.98 -0.83 -13.47
C GLN A 165 -44.12 0.01 -14.04
N GLU A 166 -44.46 -0.21 -15.31
CA GLU A 166 -45.47 0.56 -16.03
C GLU A 166 -45.27 2.09 -15.96
N GLY A 167 -43.98 2.52 -16.01
CA GLY A 167 -43.59 3.93 -15.94
C GLY A 167 -43.64 4.55 -14.53
N LYS A 168 -43.96 3.79 -13.48
CA LYS A 168 -43.96 4.25 -12.09
C LYS A 168 -42.78 3.69 -11.33
N THR A 169 -42.02 4.54 -10.69
CA THR A 169 -40.91 4.12 -9.81
C THR A 169 -41.46 3.37 -8.58
N ILE A 170 -41.00 2.14 -8.39
CA ILE A 170 -41.33 1.28 -7.24
C ILE A 170 -40.20 1.21 -6.21
N LYS A 171 -38.99 1.45 -6.66
CA LYS A 171 -37.79 1.53 -5.78
C LYS A 171 -36.78 2.51 -6.34
N GLN A 172 -36.27 3.39 -5.50
CA GLN A 172 -35.11 4.23 -5.81
C GLN A 172 -34.22 4.30 -4.60
N VAL A 173 -32.93 3.97 -4.74
CA VAL A 173 -32.00 3.87 -3.60
C VAL A 173 -30.55 4.03 -4.05
N VAL A 174 -29.71 4.63 -3.22
CA VAL A 174 -28.26 4.71 -3.42
C VAL A 174 -27.64 3.33 -3.11
N LEU A 175 -26.82 2.81 -4.02
CA LEU A 175 -26.13 1.51 -3.87
C LEU A 175 -24.91 1.63 -2.93
N SER A 176 -25.16 2.04 -1.69
CA SER A 176 -24.14 2.18 -0.67
C SER A 176 -24.73 2.13 0.75
N SER A 177 -24.03 1.49 1.67
CA SER A 177 -24.34 1.51 3.11
C SER A 177 -23.42 2.41 3.93
N ALA A 178 -22.67 3.30 3.27
CA ALA A 178 -21.65 4.13 3.93
C ALA A 178 -22.20 5.36 4.65
N PHE A 179 -23.47 5.72 4.43
CA PHE A 179 -24.08 6.96 4.90
C PHE A 179 -25.33 6.72 5.75
N HIS A 180 -25.70 7.74 6.51
CA HIS A 180 -26.93 7.72 7.27
C HIS A 180 -28.02 8.51 6.56
N GLN A 181 -29.24 8.01 6.64
CA GLN A 181 -30.42 8.64 6.05
C GLN A 181 -30.69 10.03 6.65
N GLY A 182 -31.10 10.99 5.81
CA GLY A 182 -31.51 12.31 6.23
C GLY A 182 -30.39 13.31 6.59
N GLU A 183 -29.13 12.91 6.56
CA GLU A 183 -28.00 13.80 6.82
C GLU A 183 -27.68 14.71 5.62
N SER A 184 -27.38 15.98 5.90
CA SER A 184 -26.90 16.94 4.90
C SER A 184 -25.43 16.66 4.47
N PRO A 185 -25.02 16.92 3.20
CA PRO A 185 -25.89 17.28 2.07
C PRO A 185 -26.68 16.09 1.52
N LEU A 186 -27.52 16.33 0.51
CA LEU A 186 -28.31 15.32 -0.19
C LEU A 186 -29.25 14.52 0.72
N SER A 187 -29.84 15.20 1.72
CA SER A 187 -30.70 14.58 2.73
C SER A 187 -32.00 14.00 2.17
N SER A 188 -32.40 14.37 0.94
CA SER A 188 -33.56 13.81 0.24
C SER A 188 -33.28 12.52 -0.50
N TRP A 189 -32.00 12.13 -0.65
CA TRP A 189 -31.63 10.86 -1.28
C TRP A 189 -31.83 9.70 -0.31
N ASP A 190 -32.25 8.56 -0.83
CA ASP A 190 -32.38 7.35 -0.02
C ASP A 190 -31.03 6.63 0.13
N PHE A 191 -30.42 6.76 1.30
CA PHE A 191 -29.19 6.07 1.71
C PHE A 191 -29.47 4.88 2.63
N SER A 192 -30.67 4.31 2.57
CA SER A 192 -31.08 3.24 3.47
C SER A 192 -30.80 1.82 2.96
N PHE A 193 -29.93 1.65 1.95
CA PHE A 193 -29.61 0.31 1.46
C PHE A 193 -29.09 -0.58 2.59
N PRO A 194 -29.69 -1.78 2.83
CA PRO A 194 -29.31 -2.63 3.94
C PRO A 194 -27.88 -3.15 3.79
N SER A 195 -27.04 -2.90 4.79
CA SER A 195 -25.64 -3.28 4.77
C SER A 195 -25.41 -4.80 4.72
N GLU A 196 -26.33 -5.57 5.29
CA GLU A 196 -26.35 -7.03 5.23
C GLU A 196 -26.64 -7.60 3.83
N ASN A 197 -27.24 -6.80 2.94
CA ASN A 197 -27.54 -7.16 1.56
C ASN A 197 -26.40 -6.75 0.60
N ILE A 198 -25.28 -6.29 1.12
CA ILE A 198 -24.07 -5.98 0.34
C ILE A 198 -23.02 -7.04 0.61
N ALA A 199 -22.55 -7.68 -0.45
CA ALA A 199 -21.40 -8.58 -0.41
C ALA A 199 -20.29 -8.07 -1.33
N TYR A 200 -19.04 -8.13 -0.86
CA TYR A 200 -17.87 -7.63 -1.57
C TYR A 200 -16.79 -8.69 -1.70
N ARG A 201 -16.14 -8.75 -2.85
CA ARG A 201 -14.93 -9.53 -3.11
C ARG A 201 -13.88 -8.64 -3.76
N GLY A 202 -12.68 -8.57 -3.17
CA GLY A 202 -11.52 -7.89 -3.72
C GLY A 202 -10.44 -8.87 -4.15
N LEU A 203 -10.05 -8.80 -5.42
CA LEU A 203 -8.88 -9.47 -5.98
C LEU A 203 -8.21 -8.50 -6.97
N TYR A 204 -7.29 -7.71 -6.45
CA TYR A 204 -6.64 -6.66 -7.23
C TYR A 204 -6.12 -7.16 -8.59
N PRO A 205 -6.33 -6.44 -9.70
CA PRO A 205 -6.87 -5.09 -9.80
C PRO A 205 -8.38 -5.03 -10.03
N ARG A 206 -9.14 -6.06 -9.67
CA ARG A 206 -10.59 -6.15 -9.82
C ARG A 206 -11.29 -6.27 -8.48
N SER A 207 -12.54 -5.81 -8.42
CA SER A 207 -13.43 -6.11 -7.30
C SER A 207 -14.87 -6.37 -7.80
N TRP A 208 -15.63 -7.07 -6.99
CA TRP A 208 -17.04 -7.39 -7.23
C TRP A 208 -17.85 -6.97 -6.01
N THR A 209 -18.94 -6.26 -6.24
CA THR A 209 -19.90 -5.90 -5.18
C THR A 209 -21.27 -6.39 -5.59
N ARG A 210 -21.89 -7.24 -4.80
CA ARG A 210 -23.26 -7.69 -5.00
C ARG A 210 -24.21 -6.92 -4.10
N TYR A 211 -25.33 -6.51 -4.67
CA TYR A 211 -26.44 -5.83 -4.01
C TYR A 211 -27.70 -6.68 -4.21
N ASP A 212 -28.28 -7.18 -3.12
CA ASP A 212 -29.48 -7.99 -3.17
C ASP A 212 -30.70 -7.18 -2.75
N LEU A 213 -31.75 -7.22 -3.57
CA LEU A 213 -33.07 -6.64 -3.30
C LEU A 213 -34.10 -7.79 -3.26
N PRO A 214 -34.19 -8.53 -2.15
CA PRO A 214 -35.01 -9.71 -2.06
C PRO A 214 -36.51 -9.42 -2.25
N GLU A 215 -36.96 -8.22 -1.89
CA GLU A 215 -38.33 -7.75 -2.08
C GLU A 215 -38.78 -7.65 -3.55
N LEU A 216 -37.81 -7.43 -4.46
CA LEU A 216 -38.03 -7.36 -5.91
C LEU A 216 -37.48 -8.59 -6.64
N LYS A 217 -36.81 -9.51 -5.92
CA LYS A 217 -36.05 -10.62 -6.49
C LYS A 217 -35.06 -10.13 -7.56
N LEU A 218 -34.39 -9.02 -7.27
CA LEU A 218 -33.30 -8.46 -8.09
C LEU A 218 -31.97 -8.68 -7.39
N SER A 219 -30.98 -9.09 -8.17
CA SER A 219 -29.59 -9.15 -7.74
C SER A 219 -28.71 -8.38 -8.71
N ILE A 220 -27.84 -7.51 -8.21
CA ILE A 220 -26.95 -6.68 -9.00
C ILE A 220 -25.53 -7.00 -8.61
N VAL A 221 -24.71 -7.41 -9.56
CA VAL A 221 -23.27 -7.57 -9.36
C VAL A 221 -22.54 -6.49 -10.13
N VAL A 222 -21.73 -5.71 -9.41
CA VAL A 222 -20.89 -4.66 -10.00
C VAL A 222 -19.47 -5.14 -10.00
N LYS A 223 -18.90 -5.37 -11.17
CA LYS A 223 -17.48 -5.62 -11.34
C LYS A 223 -16.77 -4.30 -11.61
N GLN A 224 -15.75 -4.00 -10.82
CA GLN A 224 -14.81 -2.89 -11.01
C GLN A 224 -13.52 -3.42 -11.57
N ILE A 225 -12.98 -2.81 -12.62
CA ILE A 225 -11.71 -3.18 -13.23
C ILE A 225 -10.85 -1.96 -13.50
N THR A 226 -9.58 -2.07 -13.13
CA THR A 226 -8.51 -1.14 -13.49
C THR A 226 -7.46 -1.91 -14.27
N PRO A 227 -6.88 -1.38 -15.38
CA PRO A 227 -5.99 -2.14 -16.26
C PRO A 227 -4.56 -2.22 -15.73
N ILE A 228 -4.33 -2.86 -14.59
CA ILE A 228 -2.98 -3.19 -14.13
C ILE A 228 -2.63 -4.57 -14.66
N ILE A 229 -1.76 -4.57 -15.67
CA ILE A 229 -1.42 -5.75 -16.47
C ILE A 229 0.11 -5.82 -16.57
N PRO A 230 0.75 -6.91 -16.10
CA PRO A 230 2.19 -7.07 -16.19
C PRO A 230 2.71 -6.84 -17.61
N HIS A 231 3.85 -6.14 -17.72
CA HIS A 231 4.52 -5.78 -18.97
C HIS A 231 3.72 -4.88 -19.95
N ASP A 232 2.52 -4.45 -19.58
CA ASP A 232 1.73 -3.51 -20.36
C ASP A 232 1.89 -2.08 -19.82
N TYR A 233 2.86 -1.34 -20.36
CA TYR A 233 3.25 -0.01 -19.89
C TYR A 233 2.32 1.11 -20.39
N LYS A 234 1.44 0.81 -21.35
CA LYS A 234 0.43 1.73 -21.85
C LYS A 234 -0.82 1.66 -20.98
N ASP A 235 -1.46 0.50 -20.93
CA ASP A 235 -2.77 0.35 -20.30
C ASP A 235 -2.65 0.46 -18.78
N SER A 236 -1.56 -0.07 -18.20
CA SER A 236 -1.32 0.00 -16.74
C SER A 236 -1.09 1.42 -16.20
N SER A 237 -0.92 2.43 -17.05
CA SER A 237 -0.75 3.83 -16.65
C SER A 237 -2.02 4.66 -16.69
N LEU A 238 -3.16 4.11 -17.11
CA LEU A 238 -4.36 4.87 -17.40
C LEU A 238 -5.10 5.37 -16.16
N PRO A 239 -5.53 6.64 -16.11
CA PRO A 239 -6.32 7.21 -15.02
C PRO A 239 -7.80 6.81 -15.16
N VAL A 240 -8.09 5.52 -15.14
CA VAL A 240 -9.45 5.03 -15.45
C VAL A 240 -9.84 3.82 -14.61
N SER A 241 -11.14 3.70 -14.36
CA SER A 241 -11.77 2.46 -13.90
C SER A 241 -13.10 2.24 -14.62
N VAL A 242 -13.37 1.00 -14.98
CA VAL A 242 -14.64 0.60 -15.62
C VAL A 242 -15.49 -0.16 -14.59
N PHE A 243 -16.80 0.11 -14.59
CA PHE A 243 -17.78 -0.52 -13.71
C PHE A 243 -18.82 -1.23 -14.57
N ILE A 244 -18.88 -2.54 -14.45
CA ILE A 244 -19.78 -3.40 -15.21
C ILE A 244 -20.84 -3.92 -14.26
N PHE A 245 -22.09 -3.54 -14.53
CA PHE A 245 -23.26 -3.95 -13.77
C PHE A 245 -23.96 -5.10 -14.50
N ASP A 246 -24.01 -6.24 -13.85
CA ASP A 246 -24.89 -7.34 -14.26
C ASP A 246 -26.13 -7.28 -13.39
N VAL A 247 -27.24 -6.81 -13.97
CA VAL A 247 -28.54 -6.66 -13.29
C VAL A 247 -29.40 -7.88 -13.60
N LYS A 248 -29.57 -8.76 -12.62
CA LYS A 248 -30.32 -10.01 -12.77
C LYS A 248 -31.72 -9.88 -12.21
N ASN A 249 -32.73 -10.08 -13.05
CA ASN A 249 -34.14 -10.16 -12.66
C ASN A 249 -34.52 -11.63 -12.40
N GLU A 250 -34.66 -12.00 -11.14
CA GLU A 250 -35.09 -13.34 -10.75
C GLU A 250 -36.58 -13.45 -10.47
N SER A 251 -37.32 -12.36 -10.68
CA SER A 251 -38.77 -12.33 -10.55
C SER A 251 -39.48 -12.89 -11.80
N ASP A 252 -40.80 -12.95 -11.75
CA ASP A 252 -41.66 -13.27 -12.84
C ASP A 252 -42.28 -12.00 -13.50
N GLU A 253 -41.84 -10.82 -13.04
CA GLU A 253 -42.28 -9.53 -13.49
C GLU A 253 -41.28 -8.88 -14.46
N ILE A 254 -41.75 -7.93 -15.28
CA ILE A 254 -40.89 -7.11 -16.11
C ILE A 254 -40.57 -5.82 -15.34
N TYR A 255 -39.30 -5.47 -15.28
CA TYR A 255 -38.88 -4.20 -14.68
C TYR A 255 -38.16 -3.31 -15.69
N ASP A 256 -38.45 -2.01 -15.65
CA ASP A 256 -37.61 -0.98 -16.24
C ASP A 256 -36.59 -0.60 -15.15
N VAL A 257 -35.30 -0.90 -15.39
CA VAL A 257 -34.22 -0.66 -14.43
C VAL A 257 -33.28 0.39 -14.97
N SER A 258 -32.91 1.33 -14.12
CA SER A 258 -31.89 2.31 -14.41
C SER A 258 -30.85 2.33 -13.32
N VAL A 259 -29.59 2.41 -13.73
CA VAL A 259 -28.43 2.71 -12.86
C VAL A 259 -27.93 4.08 -13.24
N THR A 260 -27.85 4.99 -12.28
CA THR A 260 -27.35 6.35 -12.46
C THR A 260 -26.03 6.53 -11.73
N PHE A 261 -24.97 6.86 -12.47
CA PHE A 261 -23.69 7.23 -11.93
C PHE A 261 -23.63 8.74 -11.74
N THR A 262 -23.47 9.21 -10.51
CA THR A 262 -23.33 10.62 -10.15
C THR A 262 -21.91 10.93 -9.73
N PHE A 263 -21.38 12.09 -10.12
CA PHE A 263 -20.04 12.52 -9.74
C PHE A 263 -19.96 14.06 -9.64
N ARG A 264 -19.22 14.54 -8.63
CA ARG A 264 -18.98 15.96 -8.43
C ARG A 264 -17.53 16.34 -8.76
N ASN A 265 -17.28 17.62 -8.98
CA ASN A 265 -15.94 18.19 -9.15
C ASN A 265 -15.12 18.13 -7.85
N GLY A 266 -13.80 18.30 -7.99
CA GLY A 266 -12.84 18.35 -6.86
C GLY A 266 -12.67 17.00 -6.17
N THR A 267 -12.29 17.04 -4.91
CA THR A 267 -12.04 15.83 -4.09
C THR A 267 -13.11 15.63 -3.02
N GLY A 268 -14.28 16.23 -3.18
CA GLY A 268 -15.36 16.19 -2.21
C GLY A 268 -15.13 16.99 -0.93
N LYS A 269 -14.07 17.80 -0.84
CA LYS A 269 -13.87 18.74 0.26
C LYS A 269 -14.88 19.89 0.18
N ARG A 270 -15.36 20.35 1.34
CA ARG A 270 -16.31 21.49 1.40
C ARG A 270 -15.65 22.86 1.20
N LYS A 271 -14.31 22.93 1.13
CA LYS A 271 -13.59 24.21 0.99
C LYS A 271 -13.54 24.66 -0.47
N PRO A 272 -13.82 25.95 -0.75
CA PRO A 272 -13.86 26.48 -2.11
C PRO A 272 -12.58 26.33 -2.94
N ALA A 273 -11.43 26.17 -2.30
CA ALA A 273 -10.13 26.05 -2.99
C ALA A 273 -10.00 24.80 -3.88
N ASP A 274 -10.73 23.73 -3.56
CA ASP A 274 -10.73 22.49 -4.37
C ASP A 274 -11.98 22.41 -5.29
N ASP A 275 -13.00 23.28 -5.07
CA ASP A 275 -14.28 23.31 -5.76
C ASP A 275 -14.40 24.55 -6.66
N GLY A 276 -13.29 25.07 -7.19
CA GLY A 276 -13.25 26.26 -8.07
C GLY A 276 -14.21 26.17 -9.26
N SER A 277 -14.18 27.16 -10.14
CA SER A 277 -15.02 27.21 -11.33
C SER A 277 -14.88 25.92 -12.15
N CYS A 278 -15.98 25.19 -12.26
CA CYS A 278 -16.05 23.97 -13.06
C CYS A 278 -16.84 24.24 -14.34
N VAL A 279 -16.31 23.78 -15.46
CA VAL A 279 -17.01 23.82 -16.75
C VAL A 279 -17.50 22.42 -17.07
N VAL A 280 -18.82 22.29 -17.18
CA VAL A 280 -19.46 21.05 -17.56
C VAL A 280 -19.73 21.02 -19.07
N SER A 281 -19.50 19.89 -19.71
CA SER A 281 -19.90 19.62 -21.07
C SER A 281 -20.32 18.18 -21.23
N GLU A 282 -21.37 17.96 -21.99
CA GLU A 282 -21.81 16.65 -22.47
C GLU A 282 -20.96 16.24 -23.67
N PHE A 283 -20.83 14.96 -23.90
CA PHE A 283 -20.26 14.40 -25.12
C PHE A 283 -20.96 13.10 -25.52
N GLU A 284 -20.94 12.87 -26.82
CA GLU A 284 -21.38 11.63 -27.44
C GLU A 284 -20.29 11.21 -28.43
N LYS A 285 -19.87 9.98 -28.37
CA LYS A 285 -18.85 9.42 -29.27
C LYS A 285 -19.11 7.94 -29.49
N ASN A 286 -19.47 7.57 -30.68
CA ASN A 286 -19.94 6.22 -31.06
C ASN A 286 -21.12 5.78 -30.15
N GLU A 287 -21.01 4.67 -29.46
CA GLU A 287 -22.01 4.13 -28.53
C GLU A 287 -21.88 4.67 -27.09
N ILE A 288 -21.09 5.73 -26.87
CA ILE A 288 -20.75 6.20 -25.53
C ILE A 288 -21.27 7.63 -25.37
N ARG A 289 -22.08 7.83 -24.33
CA ARG A 289 -22.53 9.13 -23.86
C ARG A 289 -22.01 9.42 -22.48
N GLY A 290 -21.63 10.67 -22.24
CA GLY A 290 -21.07 11.05 -20.94
C GLY A 290 -20.99 12.55 -20.71
N ALA A 291 -20.46 12.91 -19.54
CA ALA A 291 -20.22 14.28 -19.14
C ALA A 291 -18.82 14.49 -18.65
N LEU A 292 -18.29 15.67 -18.92
CA LEU A 292 -17.00 16.15 -18.44
C LEU A 292 -17.18 17.20 -17.36
N LEU A 293 -16.35 17.13 -16.33
CA LEU A 293 -16.14 18.14 -15.30
C LEU A 293 -14.72 18.70 -15.46
N ASP A 294 -14.55 19.81 -16.15
CA ASP A 294 -13.26 20.48 -16.36
C ASP A 294 -13.03 21.50 -15.24
N HIS A 295 -12.08 21.24 -14.38
CA HIS A 295 -11.82 22.02 -13.18
C HIS A 295 -10.33 21.99 -12.77
N VAL A 296 -10.00 22.63 -11.68
CA VAL A 296 -8.64 22.70 -11.15
C VAL A 296 -8.60 22.10 -9.75
N ILE A 297 -7.68 21.18 -9.53
CA ILE A 297 -7.36 20.63 -8.21
C ILE A 297 -5.96 21.09 -7.84
N ASP A 298 -5.85 21.86 -6.77
CA ASP A 298 -4.57 22.30 -6.22
C ASP A 298 -3.62 22.91 -7.28
N GLN A 299 -4.16 23.81 -8.10
CA GLN A 299 -3.53 24.51 -9.24
C GLN A 299 -3.24 23.62 -10.46
N MET A 300 -3.60 22.36 -10.47
CA MET A 300 -3.43 21.45 -11.59
C MET A 300 -4.77 21.23 -12.31
N LYS A 301 -4.74 21.32 -13.63
CA LYS A 301 -5.92 21.03 -14.46
C LYS A 301 -6.32 19.57 -14.30
N CYS A 302 -7.58 19.34 -14.03
CA CYS A 302 -8.16 18.01 -13.91
C CYS A 302 -9.51 17.95 -14.63
N ILE A 303 -9.72 16.93 -15.41
CA ILE A 303 -10.97 16.68 -16.10
C ILE A 303 -11.49 15.33 -15.64
N TYR A 304 -12.61 15.32 -14.93
CA TYR A 304 -13.35 14.08 -14.74
C TYR A 304 -14.24 13.82 -15.94
N SER A 305 -14.25 12.56 -16.39
CA SER A 305 -15.22 12.05 -17.35
C SER A 305 -15.95 10.89 -16.71
N ILE A 306 -17.27 10.99 -16.65
CA ILE A 306 -18.13 9.83 -16.41
C ILE A 306 -18.92 9.54 -17.67
N SER A 307 -19.00 8.28 -18.04
CA SER A 307 -19.70 7.88 -19.26
C SER A 307 -20.34 6.50 -19.12
N GLY A 308 -21.32 6.25 -19.94
CA GLY A 308 -21.98 4.96 -20.07
C GLY A 308 -22.01 4.51 -21.53
N LYS A 309 -21.97 3.19 -21.75
CA LYS A 309 -22.05 2.59 -23.08
C LYS A 309 -23.50 2.21 -23.41
N GLU A 310 -24.01 2.69 -24.52
CA GLU A 310 -25.27 2.22 -25.09
C GLU A 310 -25.13 0.86 -25.76
N SER A 311 -26.22 0.12 -25.79
CA SER A 311 -26.36 -1.12 -26.57
C SER A 311 -27.74 -1.16 -27.19
N GLY A 312 -28.10 -2.25 -27.87
CA GLY A 312 -29.43 -2.38 -28.44
C GLY A 312 -30.57 -2.19 -27.43
N THR A 313 -30.39 -2.65 -26.20
CA THR A 313 -31.39 -2.62 -25.12
C THR A 313 -31.14 -1.51 -24.12
N VAL A 314 -29.88 -1.10 -23.93
CA VAL A 314 -29.46 -0.11 -22.93
C VAL A 314 -29.37 1.27 -23.55
N LYS A 315 -30.03 2.25 -22.92
CA LYS A 315 -30.02 3.65 -23.35
C LYS A 315 -29.44 4.54 -22.30
N ALA A 316 -28.61 5.48 -22.74
CA ALA A 316 -27.98 6.46 -21.88
C ALA A 316 -28.78 7.77 -21.82
N SER A 317 -28.75 8.44 -20.68
CA SER A 317 -29.19 9.82 -20.50
C SER A 317 -28.19 10.58 -19.62
N VAL A 318 -28.02 11.88 -19.86
CA VAL A 318 -26.98 12.69 -19.26
C VAL A 318 -27.55 13.93 -18.58
N CYS A 319 -27.29 14.08 -17.30
CA CYS A 319 -27.55 15.31 -16.55
C CYS A 319 -26.27 16.14 -16.44
N THR A 320 -26.30 17.38 -16.93
CA THR A 320 -25.17 18.30 -16.96
C THR A 320 -25.14 19.29 -15.78
N GLY A 321 -26.01 19.10 -14.78
CA GLY A 321 -25.95 19.96 -13.58
C GLY A 321 -27.01 19.64 -12.54
N PHE A 322 -26.51 19.29 -11.33
CA PHE A 322 -27.29 19.25 -10.09
C PHE A 322 -26.47 19.81 -8.93
N ASP A 323 -27.11 20.25 -7.84
CA ASP A 323 -26.40 20.80 -6.68
C ASP A 323 -25.97 19.69 -5.69
N PRO A 324 -24.66 19.35 -5.60
CA PRO A 324 -24.15 18.34 -4.69
C PRO A 324 -24.06 18.79 -3.23
N ASN A 325 -24.31 20.07 -2.95
CA ASN A 325 -24.21 20.65 -1.60
C ASN A 325 -25.59 20.94 -0.98
N GLY A 326 -26.63 20.96 -1.82
CA GLY A 326 -28.02 21.13 -1.41
C GLY A 326 -28.65 19.88 -0.78
N ASN A 327 -29.98 19.88 -0.67
CA ASN A 327 -30.70 18.72 -0.15
C ASN A 327 -30.92 17.62 -1.22
N GLY A 328 -30.63 17.89 -2.48
CA GLY A 328 -30.72 16.95 -3.60
C GLY A 328 -32.14 16.58 -4.04
N LYS A 329 -33.18 17.29 -3.55
CA LYS A 329 -34.57 16.93 -3.81
C LYS A 329 -34.95 17.05 -5.32
N ILE A 330 -34.44 18.08 -5.99
CA ILE A 330 -34.79 18.31 -7.42
C ILE A 330 -34.28 17.16 -8.27
N PHE A 331 -33.01 16.82 -8.13
CA PHE A 331 -32.40 15.69 -8.87
C PHE A 331 -33.05 14.35 -8.50
N TRP A 332 -33.31 14.11 -7.22
CA TRP A 332 -33.90 12.86 -6.72
C TRP A 332 -35.31 12.62 -7.27
N ASN A 333 -36.16 13.68 -7.28
CA ASN A 333 -37.49 13.62 -7.82
C ASN A 333 -37.47 13.46 -9.35
N ALA A 334 -36.59 14.20 -10.05
CA ALA A 334 -36.46 14.07 -11.51
C ALA A 334 -36.12 12.63 -11.94
N LEU A 335 -35.23 11.94 -11.21
CA LEU A 335 -34.96 10.51 -11.41
C LEU A 335 -36.21 9.66 -11.18
N SER A 336 -36.92 9.90 -10.07
CA SER A 336 -38.14 9.14 -9.74
C SER A 336 -39.27 9.32 -10.75
N ASP A 337 -39.52 10.57 -11.16
CA ASP A 337 -40.60 10.93 -12.04
C ASP A 337 -40.40 10.46 -13.49
N ASN A 338 -39.14 10.22 -13.89
CA ASN A 338 -38.75 9.80 -15.24
C ASN A 338 -38.18 8.38 -15.31
N ALA A 339 -38.56 7.50 -14.39
CA ALA A 339 -38.10 6.11 -14.34
C ALA A 339 -36.57 5.98 -14.42
N GLY A 340 -35.87 6.83 -13.65
CA GLY A 340 -34.40 6.81 -13.53
C GLY A 340 -33.64 7.47 -14.67
N ARG A 341 -34.31 8.25 -15.56
CA ARG A 341 -33.66 8.98 -16.64
C ARG A 341 -33.60 10.46 -16.33
N VAL A 342 -32.49 11.11 -16.66
CA VAL A 342 -32.31 12.55 -16.50
C VAL A 342 -31.51 13.12 -17.66
N GLU A 343 -32.00 14.21 -18.25
CA GLU A 343 -31.39 14.88 -19.38
C GLU A 343 -31.19 16.37 -19.11
N GLY A 344 -30.09 16.91 -19.59
CA GLY A 344 -29.76 18.31 -19.54
C GLY A 344 -29.44 18.84 -18.15
N LYS A 345 -29.59 20.14 -17.95
CA LYS A 345 -29.25 20.83 -16.70
C LYS A 345 -30.50 20.99 -15.83
N LEU A 346 -30.53 20.30 -14.69
CA LEU A 346 -31.67 20.33 -13.76
C LEU A 346 -31.61 21.50 -12.78
N GLU A 347 -30.40 21.89 -12.36
CA GLU A 347 -30.21 22.99 -11.42
C GLU A 347 -29.11 23.94 -11.97
N ASN A 348 -29.19 25.21 -11.61
CA ASN A 348 -28.19 26.19 -12.05
C ASN A 348 -26.87 26.02 -11.33
N CYS A 349 -26.32 24.79 -11.37
CA CYS A 349 -25.07 24.38 -10.76
C CYS A 349 -24.27 23.59 -11.80
N SER A 350 -22.95 23.80 -11.83
CA SER A 350 -22.04 23.11 -12.75
C SER A 350 -21.00 22.29 -12.00
N ASN A 351 -21.32 21.84 -10.78
CA ASN A 351 -20.35 21.17 -9.90
C ASN A 351 -20.55 19.67 -9.81
N ALA A 352 -21.62 19.13 -10.37
CA ALA A 352 -21.88 17.70 -10.42
C ALA A 352 -22.69 17.33 -11.64
N VAL A 353 -22.48 16.13 -12.11
CA VAL A 353 -23.07 15.55 -13.31
C VAL A 353 -23.59 14.13 -13.02
N ALA A 354 -24.45 13.61 -13.87
CA ALA A 354 -24.89 12.23 -13.79
C ALA A 354 -25.04 11.60 -15.18
N VAL A 355 -24.77 10.31 -15.25
CA VAL A 355 -25.03 9.47 -16.43
C VAL A 355 -25.89 8.31 -15.98
N SER A 356 -27.05 8.15 -16.61
CA SER A 356 -27.97 7.05 -16.33
C SER A 356 -28.01 6.09 -17.51
N LEU A 357 -27.84 4.80 -17.22
CA LEU A 357 -28.10 3.72 -18.16
C LEU A 357 -29.40 3.03 -17.77
N SER A 358 -30.34 2.86 -18.74
CA SER A 358 -31.65 2.28 -18.50
C SER A 358 -31.95 1.17 -19.49
N SER A 359 -32.57 0.11 -19.03
CA SER A 359 -33.03 -1.00 -19.84
C SER A 359 -34.28 -1.65 -19.26
N LYS A 360 -35.09 -2.27 -20.13
CA LYS A 360 -36.20 -3.14 -19.76
C LYS A 360 -35.71 -4.57 -19.58
N ILE A 361 -35.79 -5.09 -18.35
CA ILE A 361 -35.30 -6.42 -18.01
C ILE A 361 -36.45 -7.41 -17.87
N LEU A 362 -36.47 -8.39 -18.76
CA LEU A 362 -37.50 -9.43 -18.80
C LEU A 362 -37.31 -10.41 -17.61
N PRO A 363 -38.36 -11.17 -17.22
CA PRO A 363 -38.28 -12.20 -16.22
C PRO A 363 -37.13 -13.20 -16.46
N LYS A 364 -36.38 -13.55 -15.41
CA LYS A 364 -35.26 -14.50 -15.43
C LYS A 364 -34.11 -14.12 -16.39
N LYS A 365 -34.01 -12.84 -16.74
CA LYS A 365 -32.93 -12.33 -17.60
C LYS A 365 -31.95 -11.47 -16.82
N THR A 366 -30.77 -11.34 -17.39
CA THR A 366 -29.69 -10.44 -16.91
C THR A 366 -29.43 -9.41 -17.99
N GLU A 367 -29.27 -8.17 -17.60
CA GLU A 367 -28.87 -7.06 -18.48
C GLU A 367 -27.55 -6.49 -18.00
N LYS A 368 -26.69 -6.11 -18.94
CA LYS A 368 -25.40 -5.54 -18.67
C LYS A 368 -25.39 -4.04 -18.91
N MET A 369 -24.91 -3.26 -17.91
CA MET A 369 -24.72 -1.82 -18.03
C MET A 369 -23.26 -1.46 -17.69
N GLU A 370 -22.62 -0.67 -18.55
CA GLU A 370 -21.18 -0.42 -18.50
C GLU A 370 -20.88 1.07 -18.35
N PHE A 371 -20.12 1.43 -17.29
CA PHE A 371 -19.72 2.81 -17.00
C PHE A 371 -18.22 2.93 -16.96
N SER A 372 -17.71 4.13 -17.31
CA SER A 372 -16.32 4.52 -17.14
C SER A 372 -16.19 5.75 -16.25
N LEU A 373 -15.18 5.77 -15.39
CA LEU A 373 -14.71 6.93 -14.64
C LEU A 373 -13.27 7.22 -15.05
N VAL A 374 -13.02 8.41 -15.59
CA VAL A 374 -11.68 8.89 -15.95
C VAL A 374 -11.37 10.15 -15.15
N TRP A 375 -10.13 10.31 -14.70
CA TRP A 375 -9.60 11.54 -14.09
C TRP A 375 -8.35 11.99 -14.82
N HIS A 376 -8.55 12.70 -15.92
CA HIS A 376 -7.48 13.21 -16.76
C HIS A 376 -6.79 14.40 -16.11
N MET A 377 -5.62 14.17 -15.53
CA MET A 377 -4.73 15.17 -14.94
C MET A 377 -3.35 15.03 -15.59
N PRO A 378 -3.17 15.59 -16.79
CA PRO A 378 -2.02 15.27 -17.65
C PRO A 378 -0.70 15.86 -17.16
N THR A 379 -0.74 16.99 -16.46
CA THR A 379 0.45 17.69 -15.99
C THR A 379 0.37 17.92 -14.49
N VAL A 380 1.46 17.65 -13.81
CA VAL A 380 1.59 17.80 -12.36
C VAL A 380 2.84 18.61 -12.00
N PHE A 381 2.86 19.16 -10.78
CA PHE A 381 3.94 19.97 -10.27
C PHE A 381 4.34 19.53 -8.88
N PHE A 382 5.66 19.58 -8.61
CA PHE A 382 6.20 19.41 -7.28
C PHE A 382 6.73 20.75 -6.72
N GLY A 383 6.74 20.85 -5.38
CA GLY A 383 7.40 21.89 -4.64
C GLY A 383 7.08 23.31 -5.09
N THR A 384 8.09 24.17 -4.97
CA THR A 384 7.98 25.61 -5.27
C THR A 384 8.40 25.98 -6.69
N ARG A 385 9.26 25.18 -7.33
CA ARG A 385 9.76 25.43 -8.68
C ARG A 385 8.72 25.22 -9.77
N LYS A 386 7.72 24.38 -9.49
CA LYS A 386 6.59 24.10 -10.39
C LYS A 386 7.03 23.69 -11.80
N ARG A 387 8.09 22.86 -11.90
CA ARG A 387 8.47 22.21 -13.15
C ARG A 387 7.29 21.37 -13.65
N PRO A 388 6.78 21.60 -14.86
CA PRO A 388 5.70 20.81 -15.40
C PRO A 388 6.21 19.41 -15.73
N LEU A 389 5.55 18.40 -15.18
CA LEU A 389 5.84 17.01 -15.42
C LEU A 389 4.61 16.37 -16.07
N LYS A 390 4.76 15.87 -17.29
CA LYS A 390 3.69 15.19 -18.01
C LYS A 390 3.58 13.77 -17.51
N ARG A 391 2.37 13.30 -17.18
CA ARG A 391 2.16 11.91 -16.82
C ARG A 391 2.39 10.98 -18.01
N TRP A 392 2.90 9.80 -17.76
CA TRP A 392 3.28 8.82 -18.78
C TRP A 392 2.18 8.47 -19.77
N TYR A 393 0.94 8.27 -19.30
CA TYR A 393 -0.18 7.93 -20.19
C TYR A 393 -0.44 8.99 -21.28
N THR A 394 0.00 10.24 -21.08
CA THR A 394 -0.20 11.32 -22.06
C THR A 394 0.58 11.11 -23.34
N ARG A 395 1.66 10.33 -23.31
CA ARG A 395 2.39 9.89 -24.51
C ARG A 395 1.48 9.18 -25.52
N HIS A 396 0.47 8.46 -25.02
CA HIS A 396 -0.42 7.64 -25.82
C HIS A 396 -1.75 8.32 -26.11
N PHE A 397 -2.22 9.20 -25.23
CA PHE A 397 -3.57 9.78 -25.29
C PHE A 397 -3.58 11.30 -25.39
N GLY A 398 -2.43 11.97 -25.30
CA GLY A 398 -2.33 13.41 -25.34
C GLY A 398 -2.68 14.11 -24.02
N THR A 399 -2.66 15.46 -24.07
CA THR A 399 -2.87 16.33 -22.90
C THR A 399 -4.12 17.20 -23.01
N ASP A 400 -4.85 17.09 -24.11
CA ASP A 400 -6.00 17.91 -24.43
C ASP A 400 -7.26 17.47 -23.70
N LYS A 401 -8.30 18.30 -23.75
CA LYS A 401 -9.59 17.98 -23.14
C LYS A 401 -10.20 16.70 -23.72
N ASP A 402 -10.06 16.50 -25.03
CA ASP A 402 -10.63 15.36 -25.75
C ASP A 402 -9.94 14.03 -25.39
N SER A 403 -8.76 14.11 -24.78
CA SER A 403 -8.05 12.93 -24.24
C SER A 403 -8.90 12.20 -23.19
N ALA A 404 -9.65 12.92 -22.35
CA ALA A 404 -10.54 12.31 -21.37
C ALA A 404 -11.67 11.50 -22.05
N ILE A 405 -12.23 12.03 -23.15
CA ILE A 405 -13.24 11.34 -23.95
C ILE A 405 -12.64 10.10 -24.61
N THR A 406 -11.44 10.25 -25.19
CA THR A 406 -10.75 9.15 -25.86
C THR A 406 -10.41 8.02 -24.90
N ILE A 407 -9.96 8.34 -23.66
CA ILE A 407 -9.70 7.34 -22.62
C ILE A 407 -11.01 6.66 -22.17
N SER A 408 -12.12 7.40 -22.06
CA SER A 408 -13.43 6.83 -21.71
C SER A 408 -13.89 5.83 -22.77
N GLU A 409 -13.83 6.22 -24.05
CA GLU A 409 -14.15 5.33 -25.18
C GLU A 409 -13.24 4.10 -25.20
N TYR A 410 -11.93 4.33 -25.17
CA TYR A 410 -10.93 3.26 -25.16
C TYR A 410 -11.19 2.26 -24.04
N SER A 411 -11.45 2.73 -22.84
CA SER A 411 -11.66 1.87 -21.67
C SER A 411 -12.91 0.99 -21.79
N LEU A 412 -14.03 1.56 -22.27
CA LEU A 412 -15.29 0.83 -22.43
C LEU A 412 -15.25 -0.16 -23.60
N MET A 413 -14.40 0.07 -24.58
CA MET A 413 -14.22 -0.86 -25.70
C MET A 413 -13.19 -1.96 -25.38
N THR A 414 -12.16 -1.65 -24.58
CA THR A 414 -10.99 -2.52 -24.39
C THR A 414 -11.02 -3.32 -23.09
N TYR A 415 -11.85 -2.97 -22.09
CA TYR A 415 -11.86 -3.65 -20.80
C TYR A 415 -12.05 -5.19 -20.89
N PRO A 416 -12.75 -5.78 -21.88
CA PRO A 416 -12.83 -7.22 -22.00
C PRO A 416 -11.47 -7.88 -22.31
N GLU A 417 -10.60 -7.17 -23.05
CA GLU A 417 -9.25 -7.62 -23.31
C GLU A 417 -8.38 -7.49 -22.06
N TRP A 418 -8.55 -6.40 -21.29
CA TRP A 418 -7.87 -6.24 -20.01
C TRP A 418 -8.22 -7.37 -19.05
N GLU A 419 -9.50 -7.69 -18.95
CA GLU A 419 -9.97 -8.78 -18.11
C GLU A 419 -9.32 -10.11 -18.50
N LYS A 420 -9.29 -10.43 -19.80
CA LYS A 420 -8.65 -11.64 -20.31
C LYS A 420 -7.14 -11.67 -20.02
N LYS A 421 -6.43 -10.54 -20.19
CA LYS A 421 -5.01 -10.45 -19.87
C LYS A 421 -4.76 -10.66 -18.37
N ILE A 422 -5.58 -10.05 -17.50
CA ILE A 422 -5.50 -10.21 -16.05
C ILE A 422 -5.79 -11.66 -15.64
N GLU A 423 -6.79 -12.29 -16.23
CA GLU A 423 -7.10 -13.70 -15.97
C GLU A 423 -5.98 -14.63 -16.42
N ASN A 424 -5.43 -14.42 -17.60
CA ASN A 424 -4.29 -15.21 -18.10
C ASN A 424 -3.06 -15.10 -17.20
N TRP A 425 -2.86 -13.93 -16.59
CA TRP A 425 -1.79 -13.70 -15.62
C TRP A 425 -2.08 -14.33 -14.26
N GLN A 426 -3.30 -14.16 -13.72
CA GLN A 426 -3.63 -14.58 -12.36
C GLN A 426 -3.99 -16.05 -12.24
N ASN A 427 -4.74 -16.62 -13.21
CA ASN A 427 -5.28 -17.97 -13.10
C ASN A 427 -4.24 -19.05 -12.88
N PRO A 428 -3.04 -19.03 -13.48
CA PRO A 428 -2.04 -20.05 -13.19
C PRO A 428 -1.66 -20.15 -11.72
N VAL A 429 -1.65 -19.02 -11.00
CA VAL A 429 -1.42 -18.99 -9.55
C VAL A 429 -2.69 -19.31 -8.76
N LEU A 430 -3.81 -18.72 -9.18
CA LEU A 430 -5.08 -18.88 -8.47
C LEU A 430 -5.55 -20.33 -8.46
N GLU A 431 -5.40 -21.02 -9.58
CA GLU A 431 -5.86 -22.41 -9.74
C GLU A 431 -4.83 -23.43 -9.26
N HIS A 432 -3.65 -22.99 -8.85
CA HIS A 432 -2.63 -23.91 -8.36
C HIS A 432 -3.09 -24.62 -7.09
N PRO A 433 -3.17 -25.98 -7.09
CA PRO A 433 -3.83 -26.74 -6.00
C PRO A 433 -3.06 -26.66 -4.68
N ASN A 434 -1.75 -26.46 -4.73
CA ASN A 434 -0.86 -26.52 -3.57
C ASN A 434 -0.60 -25.16 -2.93
N LEU A 435 -1.27 -24.09 -3.37
CA LEU A 435 -1.13 -22.74 -2.76
C LEU A 435 -2.32 -22.45 -1.86
N PRO A 436 -2.09 -21.99 -0.60
CA PRO A 436 -3.15 -21.56 0.29
C PRO A 436 -3.99 -20.42 -0.31
N ASN A 437 -5.30 -20.42 -0.09
CA ASN A 437 -6.20 -19.41 -0.64
C ASN A 437 -5.87 -17.99 -0.14
N TRP A 438 -5.49 -17.86 1.14
CA TRP A 438 -5.06 -16.59 1.69
C TRP A 438 -3.82 -16.04 0.97
N PHE A 439 -2.84 -16.90 0.63
CA PHE A 439 -1.64 -16.46 -0.09
C PHE A 439 -1.97 -15.96 -1.50
N LYS A 440 -2.84 -16.68 -2.23
CA LYS A 440 -3.36 -16.24 -3.53
C LYS A 440 -4.02 -14.87 -3.43
N SER A 441 -4.81 -14.64 -2.37
CA SER A 441 -5.45 -13.36 -2.10
C SER A 441 -4.43 -12.27 -1.75
N ALA A 442 -3.50 -12.54 -0.83
CA ALA A 442 -2.49 -11.60 -0.39
C ALA A 442 -1.56 -11.18 -1.54
N LEU A 443 -1.06 -12.15 -2.30
CA LEU A 443 -0.11 -11.92 -3.40
C LEU A 443 -0.60 -10.86 -4.38
N PHE A 444 -1.86 -10.96 -4.80
CA PHE A 444 -2.43 -9.98 -5.73
C PHE A 444 -2.90 -8.72 -5.02
N ASN A 445 -3.51 -8.82 -3.85
CA ASN A 445 -4.08 -7.67 -3.17
C ASN A 445 -3.03 -6.69 -2.64
N GLU A 446 -1.82 -7.13 -2.24
CA GLU A 446 -0.74 -6.22 -1.84
C GLU A 446 -0.23 -5.34 -3.00
N LEU A 447 -0.46 -5.73 -4.25
CA LEU A 447 -0.14 -4.89 -5.41
C LEU A 447 -0.98 -3.59 -5.48
N TYR A 448 -1.98 -3.42 -4.62
CA TYR A 448 -2.74 -2.18 -4.51
C TYR A 448 -1.82 -0.95 -4.40
N PHE A 449 -0.65 -1.14 -3.78
CA PHE A 449 0.31 -0.07 -3.54
C PHE A 449 0.83 0.58 -4.83
N LEU A 450 0.91 -0.16 -5.94
CA LEU A 450 1.37 0.36 -7.22
C LEU A 450 0.42 1.40 -7.81
N SER A 451 -0.86 1.37 -7.46
CA SER A 451 -1.89 2.23 -8.05
C SER A 451 -2.79 2.95 -7.03
N ASP A 452 -2.41 3.00 -5.76
CA ASP A 452 -3.18 3.64 -4.71
C ASP A 452 -3.02 5.18 -4.64
N GLY A 453 -2.29 5.74 -5.60
CA GLY A 453 -1.93 7.16 -5.70
C GLY A 453 -0.58 7.50 -5.05
N GLY A 454 0.15 6.52 -4.52
CA GLY A 454 1.51 6.67 -4.00
C GLY A 454 2.59 6.64 -5.07
N SER A 455 2.29 6.15 -6.26
CA SER A 455 3.21 6.11 -7.39
C SER A 455 3.07 7.33 -8.30
N VAL A 456 4.16 7.66 -8.96
CA VAL A 456 4.25 8.68 -10.01
C VAL A 456 4.99 8.11 -11.22
N TRP A 457 4.56 8.50 -12.42
CA TRP A 457 5.18 8.05 -13.65
C TRP A 457 5.08 9.14 -14.70
N PHE A 458 6.22 9.63 -15.17
CA PHE A 458 6.31 10.81 -16.02
C PHE A 458 6.95 10.50 -17.36
N ASP A 459 6.43 11.14 -18.41
CA ASP A 459 7.05 11.17 -19.71
C ASP A 459 8.34 11.99 -19.66
N TYR A 460 9.36 11.55 -20.42
CA TYR A 460 10.65 12.20 -20.44
C TYR A 460 10.58 13.59 -21.08
N ASP A 461 11.39 14.51 -20.56
CA ASP A 461 11.57 15.84 -21.11
C ASP A 461 13.08 16.13 -21.23
N GLU A 462 13.54 16.46 -22.44
CA GLU A 462 14.97 16.69 -22.73
C GLU A 462 15.60 17.80 -21.86
N SER A 463 14.78 18.72 -21.33
CA SER A 463 15.27 19.76 -20.42
C SER A 463 15.84 19.18 -19.11
N TRP A 464 15.53 17.95 -18.78
CA TRP A 464 16.05 17.28 -17.59
C TRP A 464 17.57 17.09 -17.67
N ASN A 465 18.14 16.84 -18.85
CA ASN A 465 19.58 16.72 -19.04
C ASN A 465 20.35 18.00 -18.67
N GLN A 466 19.68 19.16 -18.78
CA GLN A 466 20.27 20.44 -18.38
C GLN A 466 20.07 20.73 -16.89
N GLN A 467 18.96 20.29 -16.34
CA GLN A 467 18.56 20.55 -14.95
C GLN A 467 19.19 19.56 -13.96
N GLU A 468 19.45 18.35 -14.40
CA GLU A 468 19.94 17.22 -13.61
C GLU A 468 21.29 16.75 -14.21
N LYS A 469 22.36 17.47 -13.89
CA LYS A 469 23.70 17.27 -14.49
C LYS A 469 24.33 15.90 -14.20
N HIS A 470 23.83 15.19 -13.20
CA HIS A 470 24.27 13.84 -12.87
C HIS A 470 23.63 12.76 -13.75
N LEU A 471 22.60 13.12 -14.54
CA LEU A 471 21.89 12.17 -15.38
C LEU A 471 22.77 11.68 -16.52
N SER A 472 23.10 10.39 -16.53
CA SER A 472 23.92 9.75 -17.55
C SER A 472 23.18 9.56 -18.86
N GLU A 473 23.93 9.38 -19.95
CA GLU A 473 23.36 9.04 -21.24
C GLU A 473 22.62 7.69 -21.22
N TYR A 474 23.12 6.74 -20.41
CA TYR A 474 22.48 5.45 -20.21
C TYR A 474 21.07 5.62 -19.62
N THR A 475 20.98 6.32 -18.52
CA THR A 475 19.71 6.59 -17.83
C THR A 475 18.76 7.44 -18.68
N ALA A 476 19.28 8.47 -19.37
CA ALA A 476 18.47 9.31 -20.25
C ALA A 476 17.79 8.50 -21.38
N LYS A 477 18.49 7.52 -21.97
CA LYS A 477 17.90 6.61 -22.97
C LYS A 477 16.76 5.79 -22.40
N LEU A 478 16.92 5.26 -21.19
CA LEU A 478 15.86 4.50 -20.52
C LEU A 478 14.65 5.40 -20.19
N LEU A 479 14.89 6.62 -19.72
CA LEU A 479 13.84 7.59 -19.45
C LEU A 479 13.06 7.98 -20.72
N MET A 480 13.74 8.12 -21.86
CA MET A 480 13.09 8.35 -23.14
C MET A 480 12.19 7.21 -23.57
N GLU A 481 12.56 5.98 -23.27
CA GLU A 481 11.82 4.80 -23.69
C GLU A 481 10.67 4.45 -22.74
N TYR A 482 10.90 4.49 -21.42
CA TYR A 482 9.97 4.01 -20.39
C TYR A 482 9.45 5.08 -19.42
N GLY A 483 9.93 6.33 -19.57
CA GLY A 483 9.57 7.40 -18.63
C GLY A 483 10.22 7.28 -17.25
N ARG A 484 9.98 8.27 -16.41
CA ARG A 484 10.49 8.33 -15.03
C ARG A 484 9.46 7.81 -14.05
N PHE A 485 9.79 6.75 -13.37
CA PHE A 485 8.95 6.12 -12.36
C PHE A 485 9.46 6.39 -10.94
N GLY A 486 8.52 6.54 -10.02
CA GLY A 486 8.81 6.56 -8.60
C GLY A 486 7.57 6.23 -7.77
N TYR A 487 7.81 5.81 -6.54
CA TYR A 487 6.76 5.54 -5.57
C TYR A 487 7.17 5.98 -4.16
N LEU A 488 6.18 6.35 -3.36
CA LEU A 488 6.40 6.76 -1.98
C LEU A 488 6.81 5.56 -1.13
N GLU A 489 7.56 5.81 -0.09
CA GLU A 489 7.82 4.82 0.95
C GLU A 489 6.52 4.40 1.64
N SER A 490 5.71 5.39 2.04
CA SER A 490 4.39 5.16 2.61
C SER A 490 3.50 6.40 2.46
N TRP A 491 2.25 6.32 2.88
CA TRP A 491 1.37 7.49 2.94
C TRP A 491 1.80 8.50 4.02
N GLU A 492 2.53 8.05 5.02
CA GLU A 492 3.04 8.89 6.12
C GLU A 492 4.46 9.35 5.86
N TYR A 493 5.30 8.50 5.28
CA TYR A 493 6.69 8.77 4.94
C TYR A 493 6.78 9.14 3.46
N ARG A 494 6.76 10.45 3.21
CA ARG A 494 6.58 11.00 1.86
C ARG A 494 7.91 11.22 1.16
N MET A 495 8.64 10.15 0.98
CA MET A 495 9.91 10.12 0.25
C MET A 495 9.76 9.20 -0.96
N ILE A 496 10.35 9.61 -2.08
CA ILE A 496 10.30 8.87 -3.34
C ILE A 496 11.47 7.90 -3.40
N ASN A 497 11.19 6.65 -3.73
CA ASN A 497 12.18 5.60 -3.97
C ASN A 497 13.14 5.40 -2.79
N THR A 498 12.60 5.35 -1.57
CA THR A 498 13.39 5.06 -0.36
C THR A 498 14.10 3.71 -0.52
N TYR A 499 15.44 3.73 -0.59
CA TYR A 499 16.16 2.62 -1.19
C TYR A 499 16.30 1.40 -0.27
N ASP A 500 16.46 1.60 1.02
CA ASP A 500 16.51 0.48 1.98
C ASP A 500 15.21 -0.31 2.06
N VAL A 501 14.09 0.33 1.71
CA VAL A 501 12.75 -0.26 1.64
C VAL A 501 12.47 -0.83 0.25
N HIS A 502 12.91 -0.10 -0.80
CA HIS A 502 12.82 -0.56 -2.19
C HIS A 502 13.50 -1.91 -2.38
N PHE A 503 14.63 -2.17 -1.74
CA PHE A 503 15.31 -3.45 -1.73
C PHE A 503 14.36 -4.64 -1.53
N TYR A 504 13.40 -4.52 -0.62
CA TYR A 504 12.38 -5.56 -0.37
C TYR A 504 11.20 -5.46 -1.34
N ALA A 505 10.74 -4.26 -1.65
CA ALA A 505 9.56 -4.04 -2.50
C ALA A 505 9.82 -4.38 -3.97
N SER A 506 11.06 -4.27 -4.41
CA SER A 506 11.48 -4.40 -5.80
C SER A 506 11.23 -5.77 -6.44
N PHE A 507 11.00 -6.82 -5.66
CA PHE A 507 10.62 -8.13 -6.21
C PHE A 507 9.35 -8.06 -7.07
N ALA A 508 8.37 -7.26 -6.65
CA ALA A 508 7.14 -7.08 -7.43
C ALA A 508 7.40 -6.33 -8.74
N LEU A 509 8.22 -5.26 -8.71
CA LEU A 509 8.56 -4.53 -9.93
C LEU A 509 9.40 -5.37 -10.89
N ALA A 510 10.44 -6.04 -10.39
CA ALA A 510 11.31 -6.88 -11.21
C ALA A 510 10.56 -8.00 -11.94
N GLU A 511 9.53 -8.56 -11.29
CA GLU A 511 8.70 -9.62 -11.89
C GLU A 511 7.64 -9.06 -12.85
N LEU A 512 6.96 -7.97 -12.50
CA LEU A 512 5.76 -7.52 -13.20
C LEU A 512 6.02 -6.34 -14.15
N PHE A 513 6.93 -5.44 -13.77
CA PHE A 513 7.25 -4.23 -14.51
C PHE A 513 8.76 -3.98 -14.56
N PRO A 514 9.55 -4.91 -15.14
CA PRO A 514 11.02 -4.88 -15.09
C PRO A 514 11.65 -3.60 -15.65
N GLN A 515 10.99 -2.92 -16.59
CA GLN A 515 11.54 -1.67 -17.12
C GLN A 515 11.43 -0.51 -16.14
N LEU A 516 10.40 -0.52 -15.27
CA LEU A 516 10.30 0.48 -14.19
C LEU A 516 11.35 0.26 -13.11
N GLU A 517 11.64 -1.01 -12.79
CA GLU A 517 12.75 -1.39 -11.92
C GLU A 517 14.09 -0.93 -12.52
N HIS A 518 14.30 -1.20 -13.81
CA HIS A 518 15.53 -0.84 -14.52
C HIS A 518 15.77 0.68 -14.51
N VAL A 519 14.72 1.48 -14.78
CA VAL A 519 14.80 2.94 -14.72
C VAL A 519 15.18 3.41 -13.32
N LEU A 520 14.50 2.89 -12.29
CA LEU A 520 14.75 3.26 -10.91
C LEU A 520 16.19 2.94 -10.49
N GLN A 521 16.68 1.76 -10.85
CA GLN A 521 18.04 1.32 -10.54
C GLN A 521 19.09 2.17 -11.27
N ALA A 522 18.83 2.58 -12.51
CA ALA A 522 19.72 3.46 -13.26
C ALA A 522 19.79 4.86 -12.65
N GLU A 523 18.65 5.45 -12.26
CA GLU A 523 18.61 6.73 -11.57
C GLU A 523 19.32 6.69 -10.21
N MET A 524 19.22 5.59 -9.48
CA MET A 524 19.98 5.38 -8.24
C MET A 524 21.49 5.37 -8.51
N THR A 525 21.94 4.64 -9.56
CA THR A 525 23.33 4.59 -9.96
C THR A 525 23.92 5.98 -10.21
N ASP A 526 23.20 6.79 -11.00
CA ASP A 526 23.63 8.16 -11.29
C ASP A 526 23.72 9.04 -10.02
N ASN A 527 22.77 8.86 -9.10
CA ASN A 527 22.73 9.63 -7.86
C ASN A 527 23.80 9.23 -6.83
N ILE A 528 24.44 8.06 -6.94
CA ILE A 528 25.54 7.67 -6.05
C ILE A 528 26.72 8.64 -6.21
N HIS A 529 26.98 9.08 -7.43
CA HIS A 529 28.07 10.01 -7.76
C HIS A 529 27.66 11.48 -7.67
N ASN A 530 26.39 11.77 -7.46
CA ASN A 530 25.91 13.13 -7.23
C ASN A 530 26.24 13.59 -5.81
N THR A 531 26.43 14.93 -5.63
CA THR A 531 26.62 15.58 -4.32
C THR A 531 25.62 16.73 -4.16
N GLU A 532 25.20 16.95 -2.92
CA GLU A 532 24.41 18.11 -2.54
C GLU A 532 25.03 18.71 -1.27
N ASP A 533 25.80 19.78 -1.44
CA ASP A 533 26.62 20.37 -0.39
C ASP A 533 25.81 21.23 0.61
N THR A 534 24.51 21.34 0.43
CA THR A 534 23.64 22.06 1.37
C THR A 534 23.77 21.45 2.77
N LEU A 535 24.28 22.23 3.72
CA LEU A 535 24.42 21.82 5.10
C LEU A 535 23.06 21.71 5.78
N VAL A 536 22.77 20.55 6.32
CA VAL A 536 21.55 20.28 7.09
C VAL A 536 21.90 19.80 8.49
N LYS A 537 20.98 20.06 9.43
CA LYS A 537 21.08 19.51 10.79
C LYS A 537 20.28 18.24 10.88
N PHE A 538 20.95 17.12 11.16
CA PHE A 538 20.31 15.84 11.41
C PHE A 538 19.73 15.81 12.82
N HIS A 539 18.43 15.39 12.93
CA HIS A 539 17.67 15.64 14.15
C HIS A 539 17.95 14.65 15.28
N MET A 540 18.31 13.40 14.96
CA MET A 540 18.59 12.39 15.98
C MET A 540 19.94 12.64 16.69
N GLU A 541 21.01 12.85 15.95
CA GLU A 541 22.35 13.10 16.48
C GLU A 541 22.54 14.58 16.81
N GLY A 542 22.05 15.48 15.97
CA GLY A 542 22.25 16.91 16.06
C GLY A 542 23.41 17.43 15.25
N ASP A 543 24.07 16.57 14.48
CA ASP A 543 25.18 16.87 13.60
C ASP A 543 24.77 17.73 12.41
N ILE A 544 25.74 18.49 11.88
CA ILE A 544 25.58 19.31 10.67
C ILE A 544 26.54 18.76 9.62
N ALA A 545 25.98 18.30 8.51
CA ALA A 545 26.76 17.77 7.40
C ALA A 545 26.04 18.06 6.06
N PRO A 546 26.72 17.88 4.91
CA PRO A 546 26.07 17.91 3.60
C PRO A 546 24.90 16.91 3.52
N ILE A 547 23.84 17.29 2.83
CA ILE A 547 22.64 16.45 2.70
C ILE A 547 22.92 15.19 1.89
N LYS A 548 23.85 15.22 0.93
CA LYS A 548 24.25 14.09 0.09
C LYS A 548 25.74 14.16 -0.22
N THR A 549 26.47 13.10 0.10
CA THR A 549 27.90 12.96 -0.14
C THR A 549 28.20 12.01 -1.31
N TYR A 550 29.37 12.18 -1.93
CA TYR A 550 29.87 11.33 -3.00
C TYR A 550 30.07 9.87 -2.55
N LYS A 551 29.90 8.92 -3.46
CA LYS A 551 30.02 7.47 -3.21
C LYS A 551 29.14 6.97 -2.07
N ARG A 552 27.93 7.50 -1.97
CA ARG A 552 26.90 7.01 -1.05
C ARG A 552 25.59 6.86 -1.80
N VAL A 553 24.95 5.73 -1.63
CA VAL A 553 23.58 5.53 -2.12
C VAL A 553 22.66 6.50 -1.39
N PRO A 554 21.87 7.32 -2.10
CA PRO A 554 20.90 8.17 -1.44
C PRO A 554 19.85 7.32 -0.73
N HIS A 555 19.42 7.77 0.45
CA HIS A 555 18.31 7.13 1.15
C HIS A 555 17.02 7.20 0.30
N ASP A 556 16.77 8.35 -0.32
CA ASP A 556 15.61 8.60 -1.16
C ASP A 556 15.93 9.59 -2.29
N LEU A 557 15.09 9.62 -3.33
CA LEU A 557 15.19 10.56 -4.44
C LEU A 557 14.37 11.84 -4.23
N GLY A 558 14.04 12.15 -2.97
CA GLY A 558 13.44 13.41 -2.58
C GLY A 558 12.00 13.32 -2.09
N ASN A 559 11.51 14.47 -1.65
CA ASN A 559 10.17 14.65 -1.09
C ASN A 559 9.29 15.43 -2.08
N PRO A 560 8.06 14.99 -2.37
CA PRO A 560 7.11 15.70 -3.22
C PRO A 560 6.81 17.16 -2.82
N ALA A 561 7.00 17.54 -1.55
CA ALA A 561 6.87 18.94 -1.13
C ALA A 561 7.98 19.84 -1.63
N ARG A 562 9.08 19.27 -2.12
CA ARG A 562 10.20 19.95 -2.78
C ARG A 562 10.27 19.54 -4.25
N GLU A 563 11.44 19.19 -4.73
CA GLU A 563 11.68 18.80 -6.12
C GLU A 563 12.35 17.41 -6.13
N PRO A 564 11.59 16.31 -6.16
CA PRO A 564 12.16 14.98 -6.27
C PRO A 564 13.09 14.87 -7.49
N TRP A 565 14.10 14.00 -7.40
CA TRP A 565 15.21 13.79 -8.34
C TRP A 565 16.23 14.95 -8.44
N ILE A 566 15.85 16.18 -8.10
CA ILE A 566 16.78 17.30 -8.00
C ILE A 566 17.28 17.50 -6.57
N SER A 567 16.37 17.37 -5.58
CA SER A 567 16.69 17.50 -4.16
C SER A 567 16.57 16.13 -3.48
N THR A 568 17.61 15.33 -3.61
CA THR A 568 17.67 13.97 -3.03
C THR A 568 17.93 14.01 -1.53
N ASN A 569 17.82 12.85 -0.86
CA ASN A 569 17.99 12.71 0.59
C ASN A 569 17.09 13.66 1.40
N ALA A 570 15.78 13.56 1.21
CA ALA A 570 14.83 14.34 2.01
C ALA A 570 14.79 13.93 3.49
N TYR A 571 15.29 12.73 3.80
CA TYR A 571 15.36 12.20 5.15
C TYR A 571 16.46 12.89 5.97
N VAL A 572 16.04 13.78 6.86
CA VAL A 572 16.96 14.54 7.73
C VAL A 572 16.87 14.13 9.22
N MET A 573 16.35 12.93 9.49
CA MET A 573 16.35 12.40 10.86
C MET A 573 17.75 11.97 11.27
N HIS A 574 18.40 11.15 10.46
CA HIS A 574 19.78 10.68 10.61
C HIS A 574 20.63 11.11 9.42
N ASN A 575 21.94 11.12 9.59
CA ASN A 575 22.87 11.26 8.49
C ASN A 575 23.01 9.93 7.74
N THR A 576 22.25 9.77 6.68
CA THR A 576 22.18 8.52 5.91
C THR A 576 23.46 8.25 5.10
N ALA A 577 24.39 9.21 4.99
CA ALA A 577 25.72 8.95 4.45
C ALA A 577 26.55 7.96 5.32
N MET A 578 26.14 7.79 6.59
CA MET A 578 26.73 6.80 7.49
C MET A 578 26.09 5.41 7.40
N TRP A 579 24.98 5.27 6.67
CA TRP A 579 24.24 4.02 6.58
C TRP A 579 24.93 3.04 5.64
N LYS A 580 25.39 1.95 6.23
CA LYS A 580 26.17 0.92 5.54
C LYS A 580 25.30 0.07 4.61
N ASP A 581 24.14 -0.30 5.08
CA ASP A 581 23.24 -1.21 4.36
C ASP A 581 22.70 -0.63 3.05
N LEU A 582 22.61 0.70 2.88
CA LEU A 582 22.20 1.31 1.63
C LEU A 582 23.14 0.92 0.46
N ASN A 583 24.47 1.07 0.66
CA ASN A 583 25.44 0.70 -0.35
C ASN A 583 25.40 -0.80 -0.67
N LEU A 584 25.23 -1.62 0.39
CA LEU A 584 25.22 -3.07 0.25
C LEU A 584 23.94 -3.57 -0.44
N LYS A 585 22.80 -3.01 -0.09
CA LYS A 585 21.52 -3.29 -0.75
C LYS A 585 21.53 -2.91 -2.22
N TYR A 586 22.13 -1.76 -2.57
CA TYR A 586 22.28 -1.35 -3.96
C TYR A 586 23.10 -2.39 -4.77
N ILE A 587 24.23 -2.86 -4.24
CA ILE A 587 25.06 -3.87 -4.89
C ILE A 587 24.26 -5.15 -5.14
N LEU A 588 23.50 -5.61 -4.15
CA LEU A 588 22.71 -6.82 -4.26
C LEU A 588 21.54 -6.68 -5.25
N THR A 589 20.83 -5.55 -5.20
CA THR A 589 19.73 -5.28 -6.13
C THR A 589 20.22 -5.17 -7.57
N SER A 590 21.34 -4.47 -7.79
CA SER A 590 21.98 -4.39 -9.12
C SER A 590 22.33 -5.77 -9.67
N TYR A 591 22.84 -6.67 -8.84
CA TYR A 591 23.16 -8.02 -9.26
C TYR A 591 21.92 -8.85 -9.59
N ARG A 592 20.87 -8.77 -8.78
CA ARG A 592 19.57 -9.41 -9.08
C ARG A 592 19.07 -8.94 -10.46
N ASP A 593 19.08 -7.63 -10.68
CA ASP A 593 18.58 -7.06 -11.93
C ASP A 593 19.44 -7.47 -13.11
N TYR A 594 20.76 -7.43 -12.97
CA TYR A 594 21.70 -7.92 -13.96
C TYR A 594 21.45 -9.38 -14.31
N TYR A 595 21.42 -10.25 -13.30
CA TYR A 595 21.39 -11.69 -13.48
C TYR A 595 20.01 -12.22 -13.85
N CYS A 596 18.97 -11.86 -13.07
CA CYS A 596 17.63 -12.43 -13.22
C CYS A 596 16.79 -11.65 -14.24
N MET A 597 16.76 -10.32 -14.14
CA MET A 597 15.83 -9.48 -14.87
C MET A 597 16.34 -9.14 -16.26
N LEU A 598 17.58 -8.68 -16.37
CA LEU A 598 18.21 -8.21 -17.60
C LEU A 598 19.06 -9.29 -18.31
N LYS A 599 18.99 -10.54 -17.85
CA LYS A 599 19.60 -11.71 -18.46
C LYS A 599 21.09 -11.49 -18.81
N LYS A 600 21.84 -10.95 -17.85
CA LYS A 600 23.27 -10.62 -17.96
C LYS A 600 23.58 -9.57 -19.03
N SER A 601 22.77 -8.52 -19.11
CA SER A 601 22.99 -7.40 -20.02
C SER A 601 24.38 -6.80 -19.85
N ARG A 602 25.18 -6.83 -20.89
CA ARG A 602 26.54 -6.29 -20.90
C ARG A 602 26.56 -4.76 -20.67
N SER A 603 25.64 -4.04 -21.28
CA SER A 603 25.53 -2.59 -21.15
C SER A 603 25.15 -2.16 -19.73
N PHE A 604 24.27 -2.92 -19.04
CA PHE A 604 23.95 -2.66 -17.65
C PHE A 604 25.13 -2.96 -16.72
N LEU A 605 25.87 -4.03 -16.99
CA LEU A 605 27.07 -4.38 -16.23
C LEU A 605 28.15 -3.30 -16.37
N GLU A 606 28.42 -2.84 -17.57
CA GLU A 606 29.39 -1.77 -17.85
C GLU A 606 29.00 -0.44 -17.19
N PHE A 607 27.70 -0.18 -17.07
CA PHE A 607 27.16 1.00 -16.42
C PHE A 607 27.27 0.92 -14.88
N THR A 608 26.93 -0.22 -14.26
CA THR A 608 26.79 -0.33 -12.79
C THR A 608 28.04 -0.81 -12.08
N TYR A 609 28.86 -1.68 -12.72
CA TYR A 609 30.00 -2.32 -12.06
C TYR A 609 31.08 -1.34 -11.56
N PRO A 610 31.47 -0.28 -12.31
CA PRO A 610 32.40 0.71 -11.77
C PRO A 610 31.93 1.36 -10.47
N THR A 611 30.62 1.60 -10.36
CA THR A 611 29.99 2.12 -9.16
C THR A 611 30.05 1.10 -8.03
N ILE A 612 29.68 -0.15 -8.28
CA ILE A 612 29.75 -1.25 -7.31
C ILE A 612 31.14 -1.41 -6.75
N LYS A 613 32.16 -1.45 -7.62
CA LYS A 613 33.57 -1.53 -7.21
C LYS A 613 33.92 -0.38 -6.27
N SER A 614 33.54 0.86 -6.63
CA SER A 614 33.84 2.04 -5.82
C SER A 614 33.16 2.02 -4.45
N LEU A 615 31.98 1.40 -4.32
CA LEU A 615 31.27 1.25 -3.05
C LEU A 615 31.91 0.20 -2.14
N ILE A 616 32.47 -0.87 -2.70
CA ILE A 616 33.23 -1.88 -1.94
C ILE A 616 34.53 -1.26 -1.42
N GLU A 617 35.29 -0.55 -2.28
CA GLU A 617 36.52 0.15 -1.89
C GLU A 617 36.26 1.14 -0.77
N GLU A 618 35.17 1.91 -0.86
CA GLU A 618 34.73 2.84 0.18
C GLU A 618 34.39 2.15 1.50
N GLY A 619 33.77 0.96 1.44
CA GLY A 619 33.46 0.15 2.63
C GLY A 619 34.71 -0.34 3.34
N LEU A 620 35.68 -0.89 2.58
CA LEU A 620 36.96 -1.35 3.11
C LEU A 620 37.79 -0.19 3.71
N GLU A 621 37.76 0.98 3.08
CA GLU A 621 38.55 2.13 3.53
C GLU A 621 37.97 2.78 4.80
N ASN A 622 36.63 2.87 4.92
CA ASN A 622 36.00 3.71 5.94
C ASN A 622 35.21 2.92 7.00
N TRP A 623 34.85 1.67 6.77
CA TRP A 623 34.00 0.88 7.66
C TRP A 623 34.65 -0.35 8.27
N ASP A 624 35.69 -0.89 7.65
CA ASP A 624 36.57 -1.91 8.21
C ASP A 624 37.68 -1.20 9.04
N ARG A 625 37.45 -1.06 10.35
CA ARG A 625 38.33 -0.23 11.20
C ARG A 625 39.54 -0.95 11.76
N ASP A 626 39.42 -2.24 11.95
CA ASP A 626 40.50 -3.05 12.49
C ASP A 626 41.28 -3.83 11.43
N GLY A 627 40.81 -3.76 10.16
CA GLY A 627 41.47 -4.34 9.01
C GLY A 627 41.30 -5.85 8.91
N ASP A 628 40.26 -6.41 9.52
CA ASP A 628 39.99 -7.84 9.49
C ASP A 628 39.17 -8.28 8.27
N GLY A 629 38.73 -7.32 7.43
CA GLY A 629 37.93 -7.54 6.22
C GLY A 629 36.43 -7.49 6.46
N MET A 630 35.98 -7.26 7.69
CA MET A 630 34.57 -7.05 8.04
C MET A 630 34.30 -5.58 8.38
N ILE A 631 33.05 -5.14 8.20
CA ILE A 631 32.66 -3.78 8.50
C ILE A 631 31.98 -3.67 9.87
N GLU A 632 32.28 -2.61 10.64
CA GLU A 632 31.73 -2.39 11.96
C GLU A 632 30.63 -1.32 11.95
N ASN A 633 29.62 -1.54 12.81
CA ASN A 633 28.69 -0.51 13.24
C ASN A 633 29.33 0.34 14.35
N PHE A 634 29.01 1.62 14.41
CA PHE A 634 29.75 2.61 15.23
C PHE A 634 29.02 3.08 16.49
N GLY A 635 27.98 2.36 16.92
CA GLY A 635 27.16 2.77 18.07
C GLY A 635 26.20 3.91 17.73
N LEU A 636 25.98 4.19 16.45
CA LEU A 636 24.99 5.09 15.92
C LEU A 636 23.90 4.27 15.20
N ALA A 637 22.79 4.91 14.86
CA ALA A 637 21.82 4.33 13.93
C ALA A 637 22.36 4.48 12.50
N ASP A 638 23.17 3.55 12.05
CA ASP A 638 23.93 3.57 10.80
C ASP A 638 23.48 2.48 9.81
N GLN A 639 22.19 2.17 9.85
CA GLN A 639 21.49 1.20 9.01
C GLN A 639 19.95 1.39 9.10
N THR A 640 19.16 0.62 8.32
CA THR A 640 17.70 0.76 8.20
C THR A 640 16.91 0.68 9.53
N TYR A 641 17.45 0.02 10.55
CA TYR A 641 16.88 0.06 11.90
C TYR A 641 17.31 1.35 12.61
N ASP A 642 16.78 2.46 12.15
CA ASP A 642 17.24 3.82 12.48
C ASP A 642 17.04 4.26 13.94
N ALA A 643 16.37 3.48 14.75
CA ALA A 643 16.29 3.64 16.19
C ALA A 643 17.20 2.67 16.96
N TRP A 644 17.88 1.76 16.30
CA TRP A 644 18.68 0.70 16.91
C TRP A 644 20.19 0.94 16.71
N ARG A 645 20.90 1.14 17.80
CA ARG A 645 22.34 1.40 17.80
C ARG A 645 23.10 0.09 17.96
N MET A 646 23.94 -0.23 17.00
CA MET A 646 24.81 -1.42 17.00
C MET A 646 26.28 -1.01 17.11
N VAL A 647 27.12 -1.89 17.66
CA VAL A 647 28.56 -1.69 17.80
C VAL A 647 29.28 -2.95 17.33
N GLY A 648 30.39 -2.78 16.62
CA GLY A 648 31.18 -3.88 16.07
C GLY A 648 30.48 -4.54 14.86
N VAL A 649 30.90 -5.73 14.51
CA VAL A 649 30.34 -6.50 13.39
C VAL A 649 28.94 -6.99 13.75
N SER A 650 27.91 -6.36 13.22
CA SER A 650 26.54 -6.82 13.39
C SER A 650 26.20 -7.94 12.41
N ALA A 651 25.36 -8.88 12.80
CA ALA A 651 24.89 -9.93 11.91
C ALA A 651 24.18 -9.35 10.68
N TYR A 652 23.43 -8.25 10.84
CA TYR A 652 22.71 -7.58 9.76
C TYR A 652 23.66 -6.96 8.71
N CYS A 653 24.50 -6.01 9.10
CA CYS A 653 25.41 -5.36 8.17
C CYS A 653 26.52 -6.31 7.70
N GLY A 654 27.04 -7.18 8.58
CA GLY A 654 28.07 -8.16 8.23
C GLY A 654 27.58 -9.17 7.19
N SER A 655 26.34 -9.68 7.31
CA SER A 655 25.79 -10.59 6.31
C SER A 655 25.58 -9.90 4.96
N LEU A 656 25.09 -8.65 4.95
CA LEU A 656 24.98 -7.86 3.73
C LEU A 656 26.36 -7.54 3.12
N TRP A 657 27.38 -7.31 3.95
CA TRP A 657 28.75 -7.03 3.51
C TRP A 657 29.40 -8.23 2.81
N ILE A 658 29.41 -9.38 3.48
CA ILE A 658 29.85 -10.63 2.85
C ILE A 658 29.05 -10.86 1.55
N ALA A 659 27.80 -10.46 1.57
CA ALA A 659 26.88 -10.39 0.45
C ALA A 659 27.40 -9.60 -0.74
N ALA A 660 27.67 -8.39 -0.49
CA ALA A 660 28.12 -7.44 -1.49
C ALA A 660 29.49 -7.80 -2.04
N LEU A 661 30.42 -8.26 -1.19
CA LEU A 661 31.75 -8.72 -1.61
C LEU A 661 31.64 -9.83 -2.66
N LYS A 662 30.83 -10.85 -2.39
CA LYS A 662 30.70 -12.00 -3.31
C LYS A 662 30.03 -11.58 -4.60
N VAL A 663 28.99 -10.75 -4.56
CA VAL A 663 28.37 -10.17 -5.74
C VAL A 663 29.35 -9.34 -6.57
N ALA A 664 30.13 -8.48 -5.94
CA ALA A 664 31.14 -7.68 -6.64
C ALA A 664 32.16 -8.58 -7.33
N VAL A 665 32.56 -9.68 -6.68
CA VAL A 665 33.45 -10.69 -7.30
C VAL A 665 32.72 -11.45 -8.41
N GLU A 666 31.40 -11.83 -8.33
CA GLU A 666 30.65 -12.45 -9.43
C GLU A 666 30.55 -11.53 -10.64
N MET A 667 30.11 -10.29 -10.39
CA MET A 667 30.09 -9.29 -11.45
C MET A 667 31.49 -9.05 -12.04
N ALA A 668 32.56 -9.19 -11.25
CA ALA A 668 33.94 -9.17 -11.73
C ALA A 668 34.38 -10.46 -12.39
N LYS A 669 33.83 -11.69 -12.38
CA LYS A 669 34.08 -12.95 -12.90
C LYS A 669 33.34 -13.09 -14.27
N ASP A 670 32.09 -12.88 -14.25
CA ASP A 670 31.31 -12.38 -15.25
C ASP A 670 31.79 -11.00 -15.68
N TYR A 671 32.34 -10.57 -14.59
CA TYR A 671 33.30 -10.22 -13.53
C TYR A 671 32.99 -10.89 -12.21
N ASP A 672 33.31 -11.65 -11.40
CA ASP A 672 33.07 -12.76 -10.52
C ASP A 672 32.74 -12.46 -9.03
N GLN A 673 31.73 -13.05 -8.40
CA GLN A 673 31.17 -13.67 -7.13
C GLN A 673 31.15 -12.99 -5.75
N LEU A 674 30.10 -12.95 -4.91
CA LEU A 674 29.20 -13.58 -3.90
C LEU A 674 28.61 -12.65 -2.81
N CYS A 675 27.36 -12.45 -2.27
CA CYS A 675 26.52 -12.93 -1.22
C CYS A 675 25.76 -11.95 -0.29
N GLY A 676 24.50 -11.86 -0.04
CA GLY A 676 23.55 -11.76 1.06
C GLY A 676 22.76 -13.04 1.09
N TYR A 677 22.93 -13.90 2.12
CA TYR A 677 22.61 -15.30 1.95
C TYR A 677 21.19 -15.52 1.42
N TRP A 678 20.15 -15.02 2.12
CA TRP A 678 18.77 -15.10 1.65
C TRP A 678 18.55 -14.46 0.26
N TYR A 679 19.03 -13.25 0.08
CA TYR A 679 18.81 -12.50 -1.16
C TYR A 679 19.59 -13.13 -2.31
N LEU A 680 20.82 -13.55 -2.08
CA LEU A 680 21.63 -14.21 -3.09
C LEU A 680 21.12 -15.60 -3.44
N GLU A 681 20.66 -16.38 -2.46
CA GLU A 681 20.00 -17.65 -2.70
C GLU A 681 18.75 -17.47 -3.54
N SER A 682 18.03 -16.37 -3.35
CA SER A 682 16.89 -15.97 -4.20
C SER A 682 17.30 -15.73 -5.66
N ILE A 683 18.56 -15.36 -5.91
CA ILE A 683 19.12 -15.13 -7.25
C ILE A 683 19.70 -16.43 -7.82
N ASN A 684 20.64 -17.05 -7.12
CA ASN A 684 21.32 -18.26 -7.56
C ASN A 684 21.81 -19.11 -6.38
N GLN A 685 21.19 -20.27 -6.17
CA GLN A 685 21.51 -21.19 -5.08
C GLN A 685 22.93 -21.73 -5.10
N ASP A 686 23.56 -21.84 -6.28
CA ASP A 686 24.93 -22.34 -6.38
C ASP A 686 25.93 -21.40 -5.73
N LEU A 687 25.61 -20.14 -5.61
CA LEU A 687 26.49 -19.13 -5.02
C LEU A 687 26.56 -19.19 -3.50
N VAL A 688 25.57 -19.76 -2.83
CA VAL A 688 25.53 -19.81 -1.37
C VAL A 688 26.02 -21.13 -0.80
N LYS A 689 26.22 -22.16 -1.64
CA LYS A 689 26.57 -23.52 -1.21
C LYS A 689 27.84 -23.59 -0.33
N ASP A 690 28.81 -22.74 -0.63
CA ASP A 690 30.12 -22.75 0.05
C ASP A 690 30.31 -21.58 1.03
N LEU A 691 29.28 -20.78 1.25
CA LEU A 691 29.38 -19.58 2.08
C LEU A 691 29.29 -19.85 3.57
N LEU A 692 28.20 -20.50 3.95
CA LEU A 692 27.93 -20.88 5.34
C LEU A 692 27.55 -22.35 5.34
N PRO A 693 28.01 -23.11 6.35
CA PRO A 693 27.52 -24.47 6.52
C PRO A 693 26.01 -24.50 6.65
N LYS A 694 25.34 -25.31 5.84
CA LYS A 694 23.88 -25.37 5.76
C LYS A 694 23.22 -25.63 7.14
N ASN A 695 23.85 -26.43 7.97
CA ASN A 695 23.38 -26.68 9.33
C ASN A 695 23.40 -25.42 10.21
N HIS A 696 24.33 -24.48 9.99
CA HIS A 696 24.35 -23.21 10.72
C HIS A 696 23.20 -22.30 10.27
N VAL A 697 22.93 -22.23 8.97
CA VAL A 697 21.78 -21.50 8.42
C VAL A 697 20.48 -22.06 9.00
N GLN A 698 20.28 -23.36 8.93
CA GLN A 698 19.08 -24.04 9.45
C GLN A 698 18.92 -23.87 10.96
N SER A 699 20.02 -23.93 11.74
CA SER A 699 19.99 -23.69 13.18
C SER A 699 19.60 -22.25 13.52
N SER A 700 20.15 -21.27 12.79
CA SER A 700 19.79 -19.87 12.96
C SER A 700 18.32 -19.62 12.62
N MET A 701 17.85 -20.17 11.51
CA MET A 701 16.43 -20.06 11.12
C MET A 701 15.50 -20.71 12.14
N ALA A 702 15.85 -21.89 12.65
CA ALA A 702 15.08 -22.54 13.71
C ALA A 702 15.02 -21.68 14.97
N THR A 703 16.14 -21.05 15.35
CA THR A 703 16.20 -20.13 16.50
C THR A 703 15.27 -18.92 16.28
N VAL A 704 15.33 -18.27 15.11
CA VAL A 704 14.44 -17.15 14.77
C VAL A 704 12.98 -17.60 14.82
N TYR A 705 12.66 -18.75 14.25
CA TYR A 705 11.30 -19.27 14.28
C TYR A 705 10.80 -19.52 15.72
N ASP A 706 11.58 -20.23 16.52
CA ASP A 706 11.18 -20.60 17.88
C ASP A 706 11.03 -19.38 18.79
N TYR A 707 11.90 -18.38 18.65
CA TYR A 707 11.94 -17.20 19.52
C TYR A 707 11.09 -16.05 18.95
N ASN A 708 11.41 -15.58 17.76
CA ASN A 708 10.77 -14.36 17.21
C ASN A 708 9.34 -14.60 16.70
N VAL A 709 8.99 -15.83 16.34
CA VAL A 709 7.67 -16.20 15.83
C VAL A 709 6.84 -16.90 16.90
N MET A 710 7.32 -18.04 17.40
CA MET A 710 6.52 -18.91 18.28
C MET A 710 6.44 -18.36 19.71
N LYS A 711 7.54 -18.07 20.37
CA LYS A 711 7.52 -17.50 21.75
C LYS A 711 6.86 -16.13 21.79
N PHE A 712 7.03 -15.34 20.76
CA PHE A 712 6.42 -14.00 20.68
C PHE A 712 4.90 -14.04 20.49
N GLY A 713 4.42 -14.71 19.45
CA GLY A 713 3.03 -14.61 19.01
C GLY A 713 2.34 -15.96 18.74
N ASN A 714 2.91 -17.07 19.17
CA ASN A 714 2.41 -18.41 18.88
C ASN A 714 2.17 -18.67 17.38
N GLY A 715 3.02 -18.07 16.52
CA GLY A 715 2.90 -18.14 15.06
C GLY A 715 1.79 -17.31 14.44
N LYS A 716 1.06 -16.49 15.21
CA LYS A 716 -0.17 -15.80 14.74
C LYS A 716 0.02 -14.33 14.37
N LEU A 717 1.21 -13.78 14.56
CA LEU A 717 1.46 -12.35 14.36
C LEU A 717 2.58 -12.04 13.36
N GLY A 718 3.33 -13.04 12.90
CA GLY A 718 4.59 -12.86 12.17
C GLY A 718 5.78 -12.85 13.12
N ALA A 719 6.91 -12.28 12.71
CA ALA A 719 8.16 -12.26 13.45
C ALA A 719 8.42 -10.88 14.09
N VAL A 720 8.69 -10.85 15.39
CA VAL A 720 9.15 -9.63 16.06
C VAL A 720 10.62 -9.35 15.73
N ASN A 721 10.99 -8.09 15.54
CA ASN A 721 12.34 -7.72 15.13
C ASN A 721 13.40 -8.06 16.18
N GLY A 722 13.17 -7.74 17.45
CA GLY A 722 14.14 -7.92 18.51
C GLY A 722 13.73 -8.94 19.56
N MET A 723 14.53 -10.01 19.73
CA MET A 723 14.33 -11.00 20.76
C MET A 723 15.65 -11.24 21.50
N ARG A 724 15.59 -11.24 22.82
CA ARG A 724 16.76 -11.46 23.68
C ARG A 724 17.04 -12.96 23.84
N PRO A 725 18.29 -13.34 24.15
CA PRO A 725 18.65 -14.75 24.37
C PRO A 725 17.82 -15.45 25.44
N ASP A 726 17.29 -14.68 26.44
CA ASP A 726 16.40 -15.21 27.48
C ASP A 726 14.96 -15.49 26.98
N GLY A 727 14.69 -15.23 25.70
CA GLY A 727 13.39 -15.44 25.07
C GLY A 727 12.36 -14.36 25.40
N LYS A 728 12.79 -13.21 25.86
CA LYS A 728 11.96 -12.02 26.05
C LYS A 728 12.15 -11.04 24.91
N VAL A 729 11.11 -10.32 24.55
CA VAL A 729 11.18 -9.25 23.56
C VAL A 729 12.11 -8.15 24.07
N ASP A 730 12.97 -7.64 23.20
CA ASP A 730 13.77 -6.47 23.52
C ASP A 730 12.91 -5.21 23.43
N HIS A 731 12.76 -4.52 24.56
CA HIS A 731 12.03 -3.26 24.64
C HIS A 731 12.97 -2.05 24.76
N SER A 732 14.26 -2.23 24.52
CA SER A 732 15.24 -1.14 24.64
C SER A 732 15.03 -0.07 23.58
N TYR A 733 14.60 -0.48 22.41
CA TYR A 733 14.33 0.38 21.26
C TYR A 733 12.92 0.17 20.73
N ILE A 734 12.35 1.21 20.12
CA ILE A 734 10.97 1.18 19.64
C ILE A 734 10.79 0.16 18.50
N GLN A 735 11.79 -0.02 17.66
CA GLN A 735 11.73 -0.95 16.53
C GLN A 735 11.99 -2.40 16.93
N ALA A 736 12.55 -2.64 18.10
CA ALA A 736 12.84 -4.00 18.53
C ALA A 736 11.56 -4.80 18.85
N ASP A 737 10.51 -4.17 19.37
CA ASP A 737 9.23 -4.83 19.65
C ASP A 737 8.18 -4.71 18.51
N GLU A 738 8.61 -4.22 17.36
CA GLU A 738 7.82 -4.16 16.14
C GLU A 738 7.86 -5.48 15.35
N ILE A 739 6.79 -5.73 14.61
CA ILE A 739 6.70 -6.75 13.58
C ILE A 739 6.66 -6.01 12.25
N TRP A 740 7.74 -6.05 11.50
CA TRP A 740 7.78 -5.42 10.19
C TRP A 740 7.15 -6.34 9.15
N THR A 741 6.06 -5.87 8.58
CA THR A 741 5.18 -6.69 7.73
C THR A 741 5.90 -7.26 6.51
N GLY A 742 6.67 -6.44 5.80
CA GLY A 742 7.43 -6.90 4.65
C GLY A 742 8.63 -7.79 4.99
N ILE A 743 9.31 -7.54 6.11
CA ILE A 743 10.41 -8.41 6.57
C ILE A 743 9.88 -9.80 6.96
N THR A 744 8.69 -9.87 7.54
CA THR A 744 8.04 -11.15 7.82
C THR A 744 7.76 -11.94 6.54
N TYR A 745 7.36 -11.28 5.44
CA TYR A 745 7.24 -11.94 4.13
C TYR A 745 8.61 -12.40 3.58
N ALA A 746 9.68 -11.60 3.78
CA ALA A 746 11.04 -12.00 3.41
C ALA A 746 11.49 -13.26 4.18
N LEU A 747 11.23 -13.31 5.48
CA LEU A 747 11.51 -14.49 6.30
C LEU A 747 10.71 -15.70 5.81
N GLY A 748 9.45 -15.52 5.46
CA GLY A 748 8.63 -16.57 4.85
C GLY A 748 9.24 -17.10 3.55
N ALA A 749 9.75 -16.21 2.69
CA ALA A 749 10.45 -16.59 1.46
C ALA A 749 11.72 -17.39 1.74
N PHE A 750 12.48 -16.99 2.76
CA PHE A 750 13.70 -17.69 3.16
C PHE A 750 13.41 -19.12 3.63
N PHE A 751 12.39 -19.34 4.43
CA PHE A 751 11.97 -20.69 4.80
C PHE A 751 11.56 -21.54 3.59
N ILE A 752 10.88 -20.94 2.61
CA ILE A 752 10.54 -21.62 1.36
C ILE A 752 11.80 -22.02 0.59
N GLN A 753 12.78 -21.14 0.49
CA GLN A 753 14.07 -21.40 -0.18
C GLN A 753 14.83 -22.56 0.46
N GLU A 754 14.87 -22.60 1.78
CA GLU A 754 15.57 -23.64 2.55
C GLU A 754 14.80 -24.96 2.66
N GLY A 755 13.67 -25.08 2.00
CA GLY A 755 12.91 -26.33 1.86
C GLY A 755 11.84 -26.55 2.93
N ASP A 756 11.45 -25.51 3.68
CA ASP A 756 10.37 -25.56 4.66
C ASP A 756 9.24 -24.57 4.31
N PRO A 757 8.49 -24.84 3.24
CA PRO A 757 7.42 -23.95 2.82
C PRO A 757 6.28 -23.86 3.84
N GLN A 758 6.04 -24.89 4.68
CA GLN A 758 4.98 -24.84 5.69
C GLN A 758 5.25 -23.71 6.70
N ARG A 759 6.45 -23.68 7.31
CA ARG A 759 6.81 -22.57 8.22
C ARG A 759 6.80 -21.24 7.51
N GLY A 760 7.26 -21.18 6.26
CA GLY A 760 7.22 -19.96 5.45
C GLY A 760 5.81 -19.39 5.32
N PHE A 761 4.82 -20.23 5.02
CA PHE A 761 3.42 -19.81 4.93
C PHE A 761 2.82 -19.47 6.30
N ASP A 762 3.12 -20.25 7.34
CA ASP A 762 2.60 -20.01 8.69
C ASP A 762 3.03 -18.64 9.23
N ILE A 763 4.30 -18.27 9.02
CA ILE A 763 4.84 -16.96 9.40
C ILE A 763 4.12 -15.84 8.66
N ALA A 764 4.01 -15.96 7.34
CA ALA A 764 3.41 -14.94 6.48
C ALA A 764 1.89 -14.80 6.69
N PHE A 765 1.21 -15.90 7.01
CA PHE A 765 -0.22 -15.88 7.31
C PHE A 765 -0.57 -14.94 8.47
N GLY A 766 0.28 -14.86 9.49
CA GLY A 766 0.06 -13.97 10.63
C GLY A 766 -0.08 -12.50 10.24
N ILE A 767 0.64 -12.03 9.23
CA ILE A 767 0.52 -10.67 8.69
C ILE A 767 -0.79 -10.51 7.93
N TYR A 768 -1.07 -11.42 6.99
CA TYR A 768 -2.30 -11.37 6.21
C TYR A 768 -3.54 -11.37 7.11
N ASP A 769 -3.62 -12.33 8.03
CA ASP A 769 -4.74 -12.47 8.94
C ASP A 769 -4.93 -11.20 9.81
N THR A 770 -3.83 -10.68 10.36
CA THR A 770 -3.89 -9.45 11.15
C THR A 770 -4.38 -8.27 10.33
N CYS A 771 -3.83 -8.04 9.14
CA CYS A 771 -4.12 -6.84 8.35
C CYS A 771 -5.48 -6.93 7.63
N PHE A 772 -5.75 -8.06 6.98
CA PHE A 772 -6.95 -8.20 6.14
C PHE A 772 -8.17 -8.71 6.91
N ASN A 773 -8.00 -9.68 7.80
CA ASN A 773 -9.13 -10.32 8.46
C ASN A 773 -9.50 -9.65 9.78
N ARG A 774 -8.53 -9.34 10.65
CA ARG A 774 -8.82 -8.90 12.03
C ARG A 774 -8.87 -7.38 12.21
N SER A 775 -7.95 -6.64 11.59
CA SER A 775 -7.71 -5.24 11.96
C SER A 775 -8.32 -4.20 11.01
N GLY A 776 -8.83 -4.59 9.84
CA GLY A 776 -9.34 -3.64 8.85
C GLY A 776 -8.25 -2.75 8.25
N LEU A 777 -7.04 -3.29 8.08
CA LEU A 777 -5.89 -2.64 7.47
C LEU A 777 -5.67 -3.06 6.01
N GLN A 778 -6.62 -3.78 5.42
CA GLN A 778 -6.59 -4.18 4.01
C GLN A 778 -6.43 -2.96 3.10
N TYR A 779 -5.65 -3.10 2.04
CA TYR A 779 -5.31 -2.05 1.07
C TYR A 779 -4.70 -0.78 1.70
N GLN A 780 -4.08 -0.95 2.86
CA GLN A 780 -3.32 0.06 3.59
C GLN A 780 -2.32 -0.60 4.56
N THR A 781 -1.77 -1.75 4.18
CA THR A 781 -0.85 -2.54 4.98
C THR A 781 0.26 -1.67 5.56
N PRO A 782 0.47 -1.70 6.90
CA PRO A 782 1.43 -0.81 7.55
C PRO A 782 2.86 -1.32 7.43
N GLU A 783 3.83 -0.44 7.68
CA GLU A 783 5.23 -0.85 7.90
C GLU A 783 5.33 -1.84 9.04
N ALA A 784 4.76 -1.48 10.19
CA ALA A 784 4.86 -2.24 11.42
C ALA A 784 3.51 -2.45 12.09
N ILE A 785 3.33 -3.62 12.67
CA ILE A 785 2.31 -3.92 13.68
C ILE A 785 3.00 -4.28 14.99
N TYR A 786 2.26 -4.19 16.09
CA TYR A 786 2.72 -4.54 17.43
C TYR A 786 1.86 -5.66 18.03
N ARG A 787 2.37 -6.35 19.02
CA ARG A 787 1.59 -7.35 19.77
C ARG A 787 0.32 -6.76 20.38
N LYS A 788 0.39 -5.52 20.87
CA LYS A 788 -0.77 -4.75 21.33
C LYS A 788 -1.39 -3.99 20.15
N HIS A 789 -2.53 -3.37 20.36
CA HIS A 789 -3.40 -2.71 19.38
C HIS A 789 -2.79 -1.53 18.59
N TYR A 790 -1.53 -1.59 18.23
CA TYR A 790 -0.84 -0.51 17.54
C TYR A 790 -0.39 -0.92 16.13
N TYR A 791 -0.24 0.06 15.28
CA TYR A 791 0.42 -0.03 13.98
C TYR A 791 1.22 1.26 13.73
N ARG A 792 2.13 1.23 12.75
CA ARG A 792 2.91 2.40 12.31
C ARG A 792 2.97 2.44 10.78
N ALA A 793 2.88 3.64 10.19
CA ALA A 793 3.04 3.95 8.76
C ALA A 793 2.17 3.07 7.84
N ILE A 794 0.90 3.43 7.71
CA ILE A 794 -0.03 2.71 6.81
C ILE A 794 0.22 3.01 5.33
N GLY A 795 -0.18 2.07 4.47
CA GLY A 795 0.07 2.13 3.04
C GLY A 795 1.56 2.16 2.75
N TYR A 796 2.27 1.12 3.17
CA TYR A 796 3.71 1.00 3.09
C TYR A 796 4.12 0.07 1.94
N MET A 797 5.22 0.35 1.25
CA MET A 797 5.60 -0.43 0.07
C MET A 797 6.27 -1.77 0.40
N ARG A 798 6.96 -1.90 1.55
CA ARG A 798 7.71 -3.12 1.90
C ARG A 798 6.90 -4.41 1.88
N PRO A 799 5.58 -4.45 2.19
CA PRO A 799 4.74 -5.64 2.02
C PRO A 799 4.68 -6.23 0.61
N LEU A 800 5.03 -5.48 -0.43
CA LEU A 800 5.25 -6.03 -1.77
C LEU A 800 6.29 -7.16 -1.78
N CYS A 801 7.10 -7.29 -0.73
CA CYS A 801 8.02 -8.38 -0.51
C CYS A 801 7.36 -9.78 -0.48
N ILE A 802 6.04 -9.88 -0.35
CA ILE A 802 5.31 -11.15 -0.54
C ILE A 802 5.64 -11.80 -1.90
N TRP A 803 6.02 -10.99 -2.89
CA TRP A 803 6.45 -11.48 -4.20
C TRP A 803 7.78 -12.22 -4.16
N SER A 804 8.60 -12.02 -3.13
CA SER A 804 9.79 -12.87 -2.89
C SER A 804 9.41 -14.31 -2.54
N MET A 805 8.30 -14.51 -1.84
CA MET A 805 7.76 -15.86 -1.59
C MET A 805 7.32 -16.54 -2.89
N TYR A 806 6.65 -15.81 -3.76
CA TYR A 806 6.29 -16.28 -5.10
C TYR A 806 7.54 -16.62 -5.93
N SER A 807 8.56 -15.77 -5.91
CA SER A 807 9.84 -16.02 -6.59
C SER A 807 10.52 -17.28 -6.05
N ALA A 808 10.54 -17.48 -4.72
CA ALA A 808 11.10 -18.67 -4.08
C ALA A 808 10.34 -19.94 -4.50
N LEU A 809 9.02 -19.89 -4.56
CA LEU A 809 8.18 -21.01 -5.02
C LEU A 809 8.43 -21.33 -6.49
N ARG A 810 8.54 -20.32 -7.35
CA ARG A 810 8.86 -20.54 -8.77
C ARG A 810 10.20 -21.22 -8.97
N LYS A 811 11.22 -20.78 -8.25
CA LYS A 811 12.57 -21.31 -8.38
C LYS A 811 12.71 -22.72 -7.80
N ASN A 812 12.34 -22.88 -6.54
CA ASN A 812 12.67 -24.06 -5.77
C ASN A 812 11.67 -25.21 -5.98
N TYR A 813 10.43 -24.86 -6.33
CA TYR A 813 9.33 -25.81 -6.48
C TYR A 813 8.73 -25.82 -7.89
N LYS A 814 9.38 -25.12 -8.84
CA LYS A 814 8.95 -25.06 -10.24
C LYS A 814 7.48 -24.69 -10.42
N LEU A 815 6.99 -23.82 -9.52
CA LEU A 815 5.61 -23.37 -9.54
C LEU A 815 5.27 -22.85 -10.96
N LEU A 816 4.16 -23.31 -11.54
CA LEU A 816 3.67 -23.03 -12.89
C LEU A 816 4.40 -23.76 -14.05
N GLU A 817 5.36 -24.61 -13.79
CA GLU A 817 5.87 -25.51 -14.83
C GLU A 817 4.88 -26.69 -15.05
N LYS A 818 4.63 -27.04 -16.30
CA LYS A 818 3.57 -28.00 -16.67
C LYS A 818 3.77 -29.41 -16.11
N ASP A 819 5.01 -29.77 -15.76
CA ASP A 819 5.40 -31.10 -15.28
C ASP A 819 5.74 -31.12 -13.78
N SER A 820 5.40 -30.06 -13.04
CA SER A 820 5.72 -30.02 -11.62
C SER A 820 4.66 -30.75 -10.77
N ASP A 821 4.81 -32.06 -10.64
CA ASP A 821 4.14 -32.86 -9.59
C ASP A 821 4.75 -32.61 -8.19
N VAL A 822 5.46 -31.54 -7.99
CA VAL A 822 6.08 -31.22 -6.70
C VAL A 822 4.98 -30.84 -5.73
N LEU A 823 4.56 -31.81 -4.94
CA LEU A 823 3.75 -31.57 -3.75
C LEU A 823 4.57 -30.69 -2.81
N LEU A 824 4.08 -29.47 -2.54
CA LEU A 824 4.71 -28.57 -1.57
C LEU A 824 4.68 -29.15 -0.15
N GLY A 825 3.98 -30.30 0.06
CA GLY A 825 3.84 -30.95 1.37
C GLY A 825 3.10 -30.10 2.41
N ILE A 826 2.49 -29.01 1.96
CA ILE A 826 1.80 -28.03 2.81
C ILE A 826 0.43 -28.59 3.18
N LYS A 827 0.08 -28.53 4.47
CA LYS A 827 -1.30 -28.68 4.89
C LYS A 827 -2.09 -27.47 4.46
N ILE A 828 -2.97 -27.62 3.47
CA ILE A 828 -3.81 -26.54 2.90
C ILE A 828 -5.07 -26.36 3.78
N GLU A 829 -4.97 -26.49 5.07
CA GLU A 829 -6.05 -26.05 5.95
C GLU A 829 -5.88 -24.55 6.15
N ASP A 830 -6.83 -23.76 5.63
CA ASP A 830 -6.98 -22.40 6.09
C ASP A 830 -7.13 -22.45 7.61
N PRO A 831 -6.24 -21.83 8.39
CA PRO A 831 -6.33 -21.91 9.84
C PRO A 831 -7.71 -21.41 10.26
N ILE A 832 -8.38 -22.19 11.09
CA ILE A 832 -9.74 -21.90 11.57
C ILE A 832 -9.74 -20.48 12.16
N PRO A 833 -10.54 -19.54 11.66
CA PRO A 833 -10.73 -18.25 12.30
C PRO A 833 -11.41 -18.54 13.64
N ASN A 834 -10.77 -18.32 14.74
CA ASN A 834 -11.24 -18.40 16.13
C ASN A 834 -10.50 -19.44 16.97
N ALA A 835 -9.29 -19.13 17.37
CA ALA A 835 -8.68 -19.72 18.55
C ALA A 835 -7.72 -18.73 19.22
N PHE A 836 -8.19 -17.53 19.50
CA PHE A 836 -7.62 -16.78 20.62
C PHE A 836 -8.33 -17.23 21.89
N PRO A 837 -7.60 -17.62 22.93
CA PRO A 837 -8.22 -17.76 24.23
C PRO A 837 -8.76 -16.38 24.65
N GLU A 838 -10.01 -16.32 25.11
CA GLU A 838 -10.68 -15.12 25.62
C GLU A 838 -10.03 -14.53 26.90
N THR A 839 -8.85 -14.96 27.27
CA THR A 839 -8.15 -14.54 28.49
C THR A 839 -6.83 -13.85 28.19
N CYS A 840 -6.93 -12.63 27.66
CA CYS A 840 -6.00 -11.57 28.00
C CYS A 840 -6.83 -10.41 28.51
N THR A 841 -7.37 -10.53 29.70
CA THR A 841 -7.88 -9.40 30.47
C THR A 841 -6.71 -8.46 30.70
N ASP A 842 -6.88 -7.22 30.26
CA ASP A 842 -5.99 -6.12 30.57
C ASP A 842 -5.98 -5.87 32.07
N ASP A 843 -5.02 -6.42 32.78
CA ASP A 843 -4.65 -5.89 34.09
C ASP A 843 -3.70 -4.72 33.89
N VAL A 844 -4.32 -3.56 33.74
CA VAL A 844 -3.67 -2.30 34.09
C VAL A 844 -3.79 -2.18 35.60
N SER A 845 -2.86 -2.73 36.33
CA SER A 845 -2.62 -2.36 37.71
C SER A 845 -1.22 -1.77 37.85
N SER A 846 -1.26 -0.59 38.40
CA SER A 846 -0.18 0.24 38.96
C SER A 846 0.86 -0.55 39.70
N ASP A 847 2.08 -0.02 39.66
CA ASP A 847 3.23 -0.33 40.46
C ASP A 847 2.92 -0.79 41.89
N SER A 848 3.37 -1.97 42.23
CA SER A 848 3.84 -2.27 43.60
C SER A 848 4.81 -3.46 43.52
N GLU A 849 5.99 -3.21 44.10
CA GLU A 849 7.09 -4.12 44.18
C GLU A 849 6.83 -5.32 45.12
N GLY A 850 7.33 -6.48 44.70
CA GLY A 850 7.56 -7.63 45.56
C GLY A 850 8.38 -8.68 44.82
N PRO A 851 9.49 -9.18 45.36
CA PRO A 851 10.38 -10.07 44.62
C PRO A 851 9.80 -11.49 44.47
N PRO A 852 9.99 -12.15 43.34
CA PRO A 852 9.62 -13.55 43.20
C PRO A 852 10.69 -14.46 43.78
N VAL A 853 10.21 -15.44 44.49
CA VAL A 853 10.94 -16.57 45.03
C VAL A 853 11.52 -17.42 43.90
N GLU A 854 12.79 -17.67 43.95
CA GLU A 854 13.50 -18.60 43.04
C GLU A 854 13.02 -20.03 43.27
N GLN A 855 12.64 -20.70 42.20
CA GLN A 855 12.70 -22.18 42.13
C GLN A 855 13.75 -22.55 41.10
N GLU A 856 14.85 -23.08 41.57
CA GLU A 856 15.88 -23.71 40.74
C GLU A 856 15.37 -24.98 40.10
N VAL A 857 15.51 -25.05 38.76
CA VAL A 857 15.43 -26.29 38.01
C VAL A 857 16.82 -26.56 37.45
N GLU A 858 17.53 -27.49 38.04
CA GLU A 858 18.77 -28.01 37.51
C GLU A 858 18.56 -28.72 36.17
N VAL A 859 19.18 -28.19 35.13
CA VAL A 859 19.37 -28.90 33.87
C VAL A 859 20.83 -29.18 33.67
N THR A 860 21.19 -30.46 33.89
CA THR A 860 22.55 -30.99 33.62
C THR A 860 22.75 -31.09 32.11
N VAL A 861 23.70 -30.31 31.59
CA VAL A 861 24.17 -30.43 30.20
C VAL A 861 25.56 -31.08 30.23
N GLU A 862 25.67 -32.29 29.69
CA GLU A 862 26.98 -32.91 29.42
C GLU A 862 27.69 -32.21 28.28
N VAL A 863 28.80 -31.56 28.57
CA VAL A 863 29.69 -30.92 27.58
C VAL A 863 30.77 -31.92 27.20
N LYS A 864 30.78 -32.41 25.97
CA LYS A 864 31.93 -33.11 25.38
C LYS A 864 32.95 -32.09 24.88
N GLU A 865 34.14 -32.19 25.42
CA GLU A 865 35.30 -31.36 25.01
C GLU A 865 35.66 -31.55 23.55
N VAL A 866 35.70 -30.41 22.81
CA VAL A 866 36.32 -30.32 21.48
C VAL A 866 37.60 -29.48 21.62
N LYS A 867 38.71 -30.07 21.21
CA LYS A 867 40.05 -29.48 21.30
C LYS A 867 40.11 -28.13 20.53
N ARG A 868 40.54 -27.09 21.23
CA ARG A 868 40.78 -25.76 20.71
C ARG A 868 42.03 -25.69 19.83
N SER A 869 41.94 -25.00 18.72
CA SER A 869 43.06 -24.33 18.04
C SER A 869 43.05 -22.85 18.45
N PRO A 870 44.22 -22.22 18.65
CA PRO A 870 44.29 -20.95 19.37
C PRO A 870 44.16 -19.78 18.41
N SER A 871 43.17 -18.95 18.63
CA SER A 871 43.16 -17.51 18.48
C SER A 871 41.71 -16.95 18.38
N LEU A 872 41.11 -16.76 19.52
CA LEU A 872 39.99 -15.83 19.69
C LEU A 872 40.04 -15.39 21.16
N VAL A 873 40.50 -14.18 21.38
CA VAL A 873 40.48 -13.54 22.70
C VAL A 873 39.03 -13.15 22.98
N LEU A 874 38.39 -13.87 23.89
CA LEU A 874 37.12 -13.45 24.47
C LEU A 874 37.39 -12.31 25.47
N VAL A 875 37.02 -11.11 25.11
CA VAL A 875 36.86 -10.03 26.10
C VAL A 875 35.49 -10.22 26.75
N ASP A 876 35.51 -10.59 28.01
CA ASP A 876 34.34 -10.71 28.85
C ASP A 876 33.79 -9.32 29.16
N GLN A 877 32.77 -8.91 28.44
CA GLN A 877 31.80 -7.91 28.91
C GLN A 877 30.47 -8.19 28.19
N SER A 878 29.44 -8.39 28.96
CA SER A 878 28.04 -8.61 28.62
C SER A 878 27.59 -7.95 27.33
N THR A 879 27.85 -8.57 26.18
CA THR A 879 27.32 -8.15 24.89
C THR A 879 26.04 -8.94 24.61
N GLU A 880 24.91 -8.30 24.77
CA GLU A 880 23.62 -8.85 24.36
C GLU A 880 23.64 -9.05 22.85
N ILE A 881 23.69 -10.30 22.41
CA ILE A 881 23.53 -10.64 20.99
C ILE A 881 22.05 -10.51 20.65
N ALA A 882 21.68 -9.41 19.99
CA ALA A 882 20.35 -9.26 19.41
C ALA A 882 20.26 -10.09 18.13
N ILE A 883 19.39 -11.08 18.11
CA ILE A 883 19.08 -11.86 16.92
C ILE A 883 18.04 -11.09 16.12
N CYS A 884 18.45 -10.53 14.98
CA CYS A 884 17.54 -9.87 14.04
C CYS A 884 17.02 -10.87 13.02
N ALA A 885 15.69 -10.92 12.86
CA ALA A 885 15.01 -11.59 11.77
C ALA A 885 14.93 -10.69 10.53
#